data_8627dc631e03a88ba78d2c47b952ca0e
#
_entry.id   8627dc631e03a88ba78d2c47b952ca0e
#
_cell.length_a   1.000
_cell.length_b   1.000
_cell.length_c   1.000
_cell.angle_alpha   90.00
_cell.angle_beta   90.00
_cell.angle_gamma   90.00
#
_symmetry.space_group_name_H-M   'P 1'
#
loop_
_entity.id
_entity.type
_entity.pdbx_description
1 polymer ?
#
loop_
_entity_poly.entity_id
_entity_poly.type
_entity_poly.pdbx_seq_one_letter_code
_entity_poly.pdbx_strand_id
1 'polypeptide(L)'
;MMNFIAKSLVVLAVLCAMQLSAYQIIVSQDATPAEKTAASELSYYLPQLSEAGEAVPVVTVRDESLGAALHVGQSEEALAALGLGAWSELKPDEVCYRVDASGDMWIAGDRPRGTLYAVYEFLEREYGVRFFTADDTLLPQRPRLELPRPGTMWRYAPPIQMRTALYRDLTLRGSGRFQAQMRNNSFGHKVTEEWGGSLTMVGFVHTMDMLIPKDKYFAEHPEWFALRDGLRQGGALNQLCLTNPEMRQELCRRVKEELRKRPGARLISVSQNDNKSPCECEACREFVATNGNLTDLLVDCVNEVAASVAEEFPEVLVETLAYHYTRQPPKTVRPLDNVIIRYCTIEECSFAPIDSERNRVFYDELAEWGRLAKQLMIWHYLTDFSHYYMPHPNWKCIAPDTRLFRGCKAISVFQQGSHDQAGDAADLANLRIYLVSRLLWDPEQDDQALIREFVEHHYGPGAEAVFAYLNGVIAAVEAHPECKDGCNAPDTNGWLSDEELVRLWRKLYDTAGALADDPVYGPRLATATIPLTVNLFERAKLLQVPPEQRLEGLREVDANEVLDFLEAALKTADCPYLAEGARTAARDWLAKYRATFGGAVMVNRASEGERPPQVAADRDWWGWQVENLYRDQNCFGPKRMELLTDAVASDGQGIAMPCTHTEWFVQCWHIPPGRFEVYLTARCDLKPGAEAAGDAMSFGNYPAGPSRKVAAADLVGSEYRLIPLGISELNKAMYLYAAPVINDNVERIWIDRLILLRPDDELGRAMQIRQ
;
A
#
# COMPACT_ATOMS: atom_id res chain seq x y z
N MET A 1 55.69 22.33 -44.25
CA MET A 1 56.00 22.80 -42.92
C MET A 1 54.69 23.17 -42.11
N MET A 2 53.74 23.88 -42.73
CA MET A 2 52.47 24.26 -42.07
C MET A 2 51.55 23.08 -41.66
N ASN A 3 51.55 21.96 -42.39
CA ASN A 3 50.72 20.80 -42.06
C ASN A 3 51.25 19.92 -40.91
N PHE A 4 52.51 20.10 -40.52
CA PHE A 4 53.10 19.38 -39.39
C PHE A 4 52.85 20.12 -38.08
N ILE A 5 52.81 21.46 -38.11
CA ILE A 5 52.54 22.31 -36.95
C ILE A 5 51.06 22.23 -36.57
N ALA A 6 50.13 22.14 -37.54
CA ALA A 6 48.68 21.99 -37.25
C ALA A 6 48.34 20.63 -36.66
N LYS A 7 49.02 19.55 -37.08
CA LYS A 7 48.80 18.21 -36.44
C LYS A 7 49.41 18.11 -35.04
N SER A 8 50.54 18.79 -34.79
CA SER A 8 51.11 18.83 -33.44
C SER A 8 50.31 19.69 -32.46
N LEU A 9 49.67 20.78 -32.94
CA LEU A 9 48.76 21.59 -32.13
C LEU A 9 47.45 20.87 -31.81
N VAL A 10 46.92 20.08 -32.73
CA VAL A 10 45.70 19.25 -32.47
C VAL A 10 46.00 18.09 -31.50
N VAL A 11 47.19 17.48 -31.62
CA VAL A 11 47.63 16.43 -30.66
C VAL A 11 47.93 17.03 -29.27
N LEU A 12 48.50 18.25 -29.19
CA LEU A 12 48.69 18.96 -27.94
C LEU A 12 47.34 19.42 -27.34
N ALA A 13 46.38 19.84 -28.15
CA ALA A 13 45.04 20.22 -27.69
C ALA A 13 44.20 19.00 -27.22
N VAL A 14 44.43 17.84 -27.84
CA VAL A 14 43.80 16.56 -27.39
C VAL A 14 44.51 16.02 -26.15
N LEU A 15 45.81 16.25 -25.97
CA LEU A 15 46.56 15.88 -24.77
C LEU A 15 46.33 16.87 -23.58
N CYS A 16 45.98 18.14 -23.87
CA CYS A 16 45.58 19.10 -22.83
C CYS A 16 44.10 18.91 -22.34
N ALA A 17 43.32 18.06 -22.98
CA ALA A 17 41.92 17.79 -22.57
C ALA A 17 41.76 16.54 -21.70
N MET A 18 42.85 15.84 -21.36
CA MET A 18 42.83 14.91 -20.20
C MET A 18 43.19 15.74 -18.95
N GLN A 19 42.19 16.43 -18.40
CA GLN A 19 42.29 16.91 -17.03
C GLN A 19 42.49 15.68 -16.13
N LEU A 20 43.69 15.54 -15.58
CA LEU A 20 43.97 14.50 -14.58
C LEU A 20 42.98 14.68 -13.42
N SER A 21 42.25 13.63 -13.08
CA SER A 21 41.40 13.65 -11.92
C SER A 21 42.16 14.09 -10.67
N ALA A 22 41.62 15.06 -9.94
CA ALA A 22 42.22 15.49 -8.68
C ALA A 22 42.05 14.41 -7.57
N TYR A 23 41.17 13.43 -7.77
CA TYR A 23 40.79 12.42 -6.78
C TYR A 23 40.66 11.03 -7.41
N GLN A 24 40.75 10.01 -6.57
CA GLN A 24 40.53 8.62 -6.93
C GLN A 24 39.70 7.92 -5.81
N ILE A 25 38.89 6.95 -6.18
CA ILE A 25 38.14 6.12 -5.24
C ILE A 25 38.83 4.77 -5.13
N ILE A 26 39.22 4.40 -3.91
CA ILE A 26 39.89 3.12 -3.63
C ILE A 26 38.89 2.16 -2.98
N VAL A 27 38.73 1.00 -3.59
CA VAL A 27 37.87 -0.08 -3.07
C VAL A 27 38.67 -1.37 -3.03
N SER A 28 38.57 -2.15 -1.92
CA SER A 28 39.27 -3.44 -1.80
C SER A 28 38.81 -4.44 -2.86
N GLN A 29 39.71 -5.33 -3.29
CA GLN A 29 39.35 -6.46 -4.15
C GLN A 29 38.31 -7.37 -3.47
N ASP A 30 38.40 -7.50 -2.14
CA ASP A 30 37.50 -8.32 -1.31
C ASP A 30 36.26 -7.54 -0.83
N ALA A 31 35.99 -6.35 -1.38
CA ALA A 31 34.82 -5.57 -1.05
C ALA A 31 33.53 -6.32 -1.40
N THR A 32 32.54 -6.17 -0.51
CA THR A 32 31.19 -6.72 -0.74
C THR A 32 30.53 -6.11 -1.99
N PRO A 33 29.50 -6.73 -2.56
CA PRO A 33 28.76 -6.13 -3.66
C PRO A 33 28.27 -4.71 -3.35
N ALA A 34 27.76 -4.45 -2.14
CA ALA A 34 27.29 -3.13 -1.73
C ALA A 34 28.42 -2.10 -1.59
N GLU A 35 29.62 -2.49 -1.11
CA GLU A 35 30.80 -1.60 -1.06
C GLU A 35 31.31 -1.24 -2.45
N LYS A 36 31.25 -2.17 -3.42
CA LYS A 36 31.55 -1.89 -4.82
C LYS A 36 30.53 -0.93 -5.45
N THR A 37 29.25 -1.13 -5.14
CA THR A 37 28.17 -0.20 -5.54
C THR A 37 28.39 1.18 -4.92
N ALA A 38 28.75 1.26 -3.63
CA ALA A 38 29.06 2.52 -2.97
C ALA A 38 30.18 3.32 -3.66
N ALA A 39 31.25 2.63 -4.06
CA ALA A 39 32.33 3.25 -4.86
C ALA A 39 31.83 3.72 -6.23
N SER A 40 31.00 2.93 -6.90
CA SER A 40 30.39 3.27 -8.19
C SER A 40 29.46 4.48 -8.08
N GLU A 41 28.66 4.57 -7.00
CA GLU A 41 27.77 5.71 -6.73
C GLU A 41 28.56 7.00 -6.52
N LEU A 42 29.67 6.96 -5.79
CA LEU A 42 30.59 8.11 -5.67
C LEU A 42 31.14 8.53 -7.03
N SER A 43 31.65 7.57 -7.82
CA SER A 43 32.18 7.83 -9.16
C SER A 43 31.13 8.39 -10.11
N TYR A 44 29.86 8.05 -9.90
CA TYR A 44 28.74 8.57 -10.68
C TYR A 44 28.34 10.00 -10.26
N TYR A 45 28.22 10.28 -8.96
CA TYR A 45 27.70 11.57 -8.48
C TYR A 45 28.77 12.67 -8.39
N LEU A 46 29.98 12.38 -7.95
CA LEU A 46 31.00 13.41 -7.72
C LEU A 46 31.31 14.24 -8.96
N PRO A 47 31.48 13.66 -10.17
CA PRO A 47 31.70 14.47 -11.39
C PRO A 47 30.55 15.43 -11.70
N GLN A 48 29.33 15.02 -11.38
CA GLN A 48 28.12 15.80 -11.66
C GLN A 48 27.93 16.98 -10.69
N LEU A 49 28.69 17.03 -9.59
CA LEU A 49 28.68 18.14 -8.63
C LEU A 49 29.65 19.26 -8.98
N SER A 50 30.46 19.08 -10.03
CA SER A 50 31.46 20.04 -10.49
C SER A 50 31.14 20.50 -11.91
N GLU A 51 31.19 21.82 -12.16
CA GLU A 51 31.11 22.40 -13.51
C GLU A 51 32.21 21.88 -14.43
N ALA A 52 33.38 21.51 -13.87
CA ALA A 52 34.49 20.92 -14.59
C ALA A 52 34.21 19.49 -15.06
N GLY A 53 33.29 18.76 -14.39
CA GLY A 53 32.90 17.39 -14.75
C GLY A 53 34.05 16.38 -14.71
N GLU A 54 35.03 16.60 -13.80
CA GLU A 54 36.23 15.75 -13.72
C GLU A 54 35.86 14.34 -13.29
N ALA A 55 36.23 13.32 -14.06
CA ALA A 55 36.00 11.93 -13.72
C ALA A 55 36.78 11.54 -12.46
N VAL A 56 36.12 10.80 -11.54
CA VAL A 56 36.75 10.24 -10.34
C VAL A 56 36.84 8.72 -10.51
N PRO A 57 37.99 8.16 -10.88
CA PRO A 57 38.13 6.74 -11.21
C PRO A 57 38.03 5.87 -9.96
N VAL A 58 37.44 4.67 -10.12
CA VAL A 58 37.46 3.63 -9.10
C VAL A 58 38.63 2.69 -9.38
N VAL A 59 39.49 2.51 -8.40
CA VAL A 59 40.70 1.68 -8.49
C VAL A 59 40.83 0.75 -7.27
N THR A 60 41.63 -0.30 -7.41
CA THR A 60 41.92 -1.21 -6.28
C THR A 60 43.28 -0.94 -5.64
N VAL A 61 44.11 -0.17 -6.32
CA VAL A 61 45.45 0.23 -5.86
C VAL A 61 45.59 1.73 -6.09
N ARG A 62 46.15 2.43 -5.10
CA ARG A 62 46.40 3.87 -5.17
C ARG A 62 47.33 4.23 -6.32
N ASP A 63 46.94 5.21 -7.10
CA ASP A 63 47.81 5.88 -8.03
C ASP A 63 48.41 7.14 -7.39
N GLU A 64 49.69 7.07 -7.06
CA GLU A 64 50.41 8.17 -6.39
C GLU A 64 50.56 9.44 -7.23
N SER A 65 50.23 9.40 -8.52
CA SER A 65 50.20 10.57 -9.39
C SER A 65 48.93 11.41 -9.23
N LEU A 66 47.88 10.85 -8.64
CA LEU A 66 46.63 11.52 -8.30
C LEU A 66 46.66 12.10 -6.90
N GLY A 67 45.74 13.04 -6.61
CA GLY A 67 45.62 13.70 -5.30
C GLY A 67 45.09 12.82 -4.21
N ALA A 68 44.28 13.43 -3.33
CA ALA A 68 43.65 12.70 -2.19
C ALA A 68 42.77 11.55 -2.67
N ALA A 69 42.72 10.50 -1.86
CA ALA A 69 41.92 9.29 -2.14
C ALA A 69 40.65 9.22 -1.27
N LEU A 70 39.59 8.66 -1.86
CA LEU A 70 38.38 8.28 -1.14
C LEU A 70 38.39 6.76 -0.95
N HIS A 71 38.70 6.29 0.24
CA HIS A 71 38.70 4.88 0.61
C HIS A 71 37.29 4.43 0.98
N VAL A 72 36.75 3.41 0.29
CA VAL A 72 35.38 2.95 0.45
C VAL A 72 35.34 1.49 0.88
N GLY A 73 34.69 1.23 2.00
CA GLY A 73 34.48 -0.10 2.55
C GLY A 73 35.34 -0.42 3.76
N GLN A 74 35.12 -1.61 4.30
CA GLN A 74 35.83 -2.08 5.50
C GLN A 74 37.22 -2.64 5.11
N SER A 75 38.26 -2.11 5.77
CA SER A 75 39.64 -2.60 5.71
C SER A 75 40.32 -2.34 7.07
N GLU A 76 41.53 -2.90 7.31
CA GLU A 76 42.29 -2.61 8.52
C GLU A 76 42.68 -1.14 8.60
N GLU A 77 43.08 -0.55 7.48
CA GLU A 77 43.43 0.86 7.40
C GLU A 77 42.20 1.75 7.66
N ALA A 78 41.03 1.41 7.08
CA ALA A 78 39.78 2.14 7.32
C ALA A 78 39.35 2.06 8.79
N LEU A 79 39.51 0.90 9.42
CA LEU A 79 39.23 0.72 10.85
C LEU A 79 40.06 1.70 11.72
N ALA A 80 41.37 1.76 11.47
CA ALA A 80 42.27 2.67 12.16
C ALA A 80 41.98 4.15 11.89
N ALA A 81 41.75 4.50 10.60
CA ALA A 81 41.46 5.87 10.17
C ALA A 81 40.15 6.40 10.75
N LEU A 82 39.14 5.56 10.86
CA LEU A 82 37.85 5.89 11.46
C LEU A 82 37.87 5.88 13.00
N GLY A 83 38.98 5.41 13.62
CA GLY A 83 39.13 5.38 15.05
C GLY A 83 38.28 4.31 15.74
N LEU A 84 38.03 3.19 15.08
CA LEU A 84 37.30 2.03 15.57
C LEU A 84 38.26 0.96 16.10
N GLY A 85 37.87 0.28 17.19
CA GLY A 85 38.66 -0.86 17.72
C GLY A 85 38.36 -2.15 16.92
N ALA A 86 37.13 -2.36 16.53
CA ALA A 86 36.70 -3.49 15.73
C ALA A 86 35.41 -3.15 14.94
N TRP A 87 35.19 -3.78 13.79
CA TRP A 87 33.96 -3.62 13.02
C TRP A 87 32.71 -4.10 13.75
N SER A 88 32.85 -5.01 14.70
CA SER A 88 31.75 -5.48 15.56
C SER A 88 31.23 -4.45 16.57
N GLU A 89 31.90 -3.31 16.73
CA GLU A 89 31.42 -2.19 17.54
C GLU A 89 30.31 -1.38 16.85
N LEU A 90 30.19 -1.53 15.52
CA LEU A 90 29.15 -0.85 14.77
C LEU A 90 27.78 -1.46 15.07
N LYS A 91 26.80 -0.59 15.21
CA LYS A 91 25.39 -0.97 15.34
C LYS A 91 24.81 -1.30 13.95
N PRO A 92 23.66 -1.98 13.88
CA PRO A 92 23.02 -2.28 12.59
C PRO A 92 22.83 -1.03 11.72
N ASP A 93 23.30 -1.11 10.49
CA ASP A 93 23.29 -0.04 9.48
C ASP A 93 24.02 1.25 9.89
N GLU A 94 24.89 1.21 10.89
CA GLU A 94 25.68 2.37 11.30
C GLU A 94 26.60 2.81 10.16
N VAL A 95 26.66 4.12 9.96
CA VAL A 95 27.46 4.79 8.92
C VAL A 95 28.57 5.62 9.55
N CYS A 96 29.74 5.66 8.93
CA CYS A 96 30.81 6.55 9.33
C CYS A 96 31.65 7.01 8.13
N TYR A 97 32.12 8.25 8.22
CA TYR A 97 33.17 8.78 7.36
C TYR A 97 34.05 9.75 8.10
N ARG A 98 35.29 9.91 7.61
CA ARG A 98 36.28 10.83 8.16
C ARG A 98 37.27 11.24 7.10
N VAL A 99 37.68 12.53 7.15
CA VAL A 99 38.85 13.05 6.42
C VAL A 99 40.03 13.09 7.40
N ASP A 100 41.10 12.39 7.08
CA ASP A 100 42.29 12.32 7.90
C ASP A 100 43.20 13.54 7.71
N ALA A 101 44.36 13.56 8.41
CA ALA A 101 45.31 14.67 8.38
C ALA A 101 46.04 14.81 7.03
N SER A 102 46.08 13.75 6.21
CA SER A 102 46.65 13.79 4.85
C SER A 102 45.66 14.36 3.82
N GLY A 103 44.38 14.46 4.17
CA GLY A 103 43.28 14.86 3.28
C GLY A 103 42.60 13.69 2.60
N ASP A 104 42.99 12.45 2.89
CA ASP A 104 42.30 11.27 2.41
C ASP A 104 40.97 11.08 3.15
N MET A 105 39.96 10.63 2.41
CA MET A 105 38.62 10.37 2.92
C MET A 105 38.39 8.87 3.14
N TRP A 106 37.89 8.53 4.29
CA TRP A 106 37.54 7.16 4.69
C TRP A 106 36.05 7.04 4.90
N ILE A 107 35.38 6.13 4.15
CA ILE A 107 33.94 5.92 4.19
C ILE A 107 33.68 4.44 4.39
N ALA A 108 33.04 4.09 5.50
CA ALA A 108 32.65 2.71 5.80
C ALA A 108 31.40 2.69 6.69
N GLY A 109 30.87 1.50 6.97
CA GLY A 109 29.76 1.31 7.86
C GLY A 109 29.52 -0.17 8.17
N ASP A 110 28.49 -0.46 8.95
CA ASP A 110 28.10 -1.83 9.28
C ASP A 110 27.67 -2.60 8.02
N ARG A 111 28.21 -3.79 7.85
CA ARG A 111 27.82 -4.65 6.70
C ARG A 111 26.44 -5.28 6.93
N PRO A 112 25.65 -5.45 5.85
CA PRO A 112 26.04 -5.28 4.43
C PRO A 112 25.77 -3.88 3.87
N ARG A 113 25.04 -2.97 4.54
CA ARG A 113 24.48 -1.74 3.96
C ARG A 113 25.19 -0.46 4.35
N GLY A 114 25.78 -0.43 5.55
CA GLY A 114 26.26 0.80 6.16
C GLY A 114 27.24 1.61 5.31
N THR A 115 28.15 0.96 4.57
CA THR A 115 29.05 1.66 3.66
C THR A 115 28.32 2.39 2.52
N LEU A 116 27.34 1.75 1.91
CA LEU A 116 26.51 2.37 0.85
C LEU A 116 25.71 3.54 1.41
N TYR A 117 25.12 3.38 2.58
CA TYR A 117 24.39 4.45 3.25
C TYR A 117 25.32 5.59 3.69
N ALA A 118 26.57 5.28 4.10
CA ALA A 118 27.58 6.30 4.41
C ALA A 118 27.93 7.17 3.21
N VAL A 119 27.97 6.59 2.01
CA VAL A 119 28.16 7.34 0.76
C VAL A 119 27.00 8.30 0.51
N TYR A 120 25.75 7.85 0.66
CA TYR A 120 24.61 8.74 0.50
C TYR A 120 24.57 9.83 1.58
N GLU A 121 24.87 9.52 2.85
CA GLU A 121 25.01 10.52 3.92
C GLU A 121 26.09 11.55 3.58
N PHE A 122 27.25 11.10 3.09
CA PHE A 122 28.33 11.98 2.66
C PHE A 122 27.90 12.94 1.56
N LEU A 123 27.27 12.43 0.50
CA LEU A 123 26.75 13.24 -0.61
C LEU A 123 25.70 14.26 -0.14
N GLU A 124 24.79 13.84 0.73
CA GLU A 124 23.73 14.70 1.25
C GLU A 124 24.27 15.78 2.18
N ARG A 125 25.18 15.44 3.10
CA ARG A 125 25.66 16.34 4.14
C ARG A 125 26.73 17.32 3.65
N GLU A 126 27.67 16.84 2.87
CA GLU A 126 28.82 17.64 2.47
C GLU A 126 28.58 18.40 1.16
N TYR A 127 27.73 17.88 0.27
CA TYR A 127 27.46 18.49 -1.02
C TYR A 127 26.04 19.01 -1.20
N GLY A 128 25.12 18.67 -0.31
CA GLY A 128 23.72 19.09 -0.41
C GLY A 128 22.90 18.32 -1.44
N VAL A 129 23.38 17.14 -1.85
CA VAL A 129 22.60 16.26 -2.72
C VAL A 129 21.29 15.89 -2.05
N ARG A 130 20.20 15.81 -2.81
CA ARG A 130 18.92 15.31 -2.32
C ARG A 130 18.29 14.37 -3.33
N PHE A 131 17.86 13.22 -2.85
CA PHE A 131 17.14 12.21 -3.63
C PHE A 131 15.65 12.37 -3.35
N PHE A 132 14.91 13.05 -4.20
CA PHE A 132 13.48 13.32 -3.96
C PHE A 132 12.57 12.21 -4.47
N THR A 133 12.82 11.76 -5.71
CA THR A 133 12.15 10.60 -6.32
C THR A 133 13.17 9.74 -7.07
N ALA A 134 12.73 8.63 -7.65
CA ALA A 134 13.61 7.78 -8.45
C ALA A 134 14.27 8.55 -9.63
N ASP A 135 13.59 9.56 -10.15
CA ASP A 135 13.99 10.33 -11.33
C ASP A 135 14.29 11.81 -11.02
N ASP A 136 14.21 12.23 -9.76
CA ASP A 136 14.40 13.62 -9.34
C ASP A 136 15.45 13.71 -8.23
N THR A 137 16.65 14.08 -8.61
CA THR A 137 17.80 14.27 -7.71
C THR A 137 18.34 15.68 -7.83
N LEU A 138 18.38 16.41 -6.72
CA LEU A 138 19.06 17.70 -6.67
C LEU A 138 20.58 17.49 -6.60
N LEU A 139 21.29 18.04 -7.54
CA LEU A 139 22.76 18.04 -7.61
C LEU A 139 23.27 19.48 -7.61
N PRO A 140 23.59 20.06 -6.43
CA PRO A 140 24.11 21.42 -6.34
C PRO A 140 25.46 21.55 -7.06
N GLN A 141 25.52 22.44 -8.05
CA GLN A 141 26.73 22.67 -8.87
C GLN A 141 27.74 23.51 -8.11
N ARG A 142 29.04 23.15 -8.22
CA ARG A 142 30.18 23.87 -7.69
C ARG A 142 31.21 24.11 -8.80
N PRO A 143 31.97 25.21 -8.79
CA PRO A 143 32.99 25.42 -9.80
C PRO A 143 34.02 24.29 -9.90
N ARG A 144 34.38 23.71 -8.74
CA ARG A 144 35.28 22.56 -8.60
C ARG A 144 34.82 21.64 -7.50
N LEU A 145 35.14 20.35 -7.64
CA LEU A 145 34.97 19.36 -6.62
C LEU A 145 36.06 19.57 -5.56
N GLU A 146 35.66 19.78 -4.32
CA GLU A 146 36.58 19.88 -3.16
C GLU A 146 36.12 18.91 -2.09
N LEU A 147 37.04 18.08 -1.57
CA LEU A 147 36.75 17.24 -0.41
C LEU A 147 36.60 18.11 0.86
N PRO A 148 35.83 17.67 1.84
CA PRO A 148 35.74 18.34 3.13
C PRO A 148 37.11 18.46 3.80
N ARG A 149 37.25 19.43 4.70
CA ARG A 149 38.53 19.72 5.37
C ARG A 149 39.01 18.53 6.23
N PRO A 150 40.34 18.34 6.37
CA PRO A 150 40.90 17.40 7.35
C PRO A 150 40.29 17.58 8.74
N GLY A 151 39.91 16.46 9.37
CA GLY A 151 39.21 16.43 10.64
C GLY A 151 37.69 16.40 10.55
N THR A 152 37.11 16.62 9.36
CA THR A 152 35.66 16.36 9.13
C THR A 152 35.35 14.89 9.44
N MET A 153 34.34 14.65 10.27
CA MET A 153 33.96 13.31 10.69
C MET A 153 32.43 13.26 10.91
N TRP A 154 31.83 12.17 10.50
CA TRP A 154 30.42 11.83 10.80
C TRP A 154 30.29 10.37 11.19
N ARG A 155 29.47 10.10 12.18
CA ARG A 155 29.10 8.76 12.61
C ARG A 155 27.64 8.78 13.07
N TYR A 156 26.82 7.87 12.54
CA TYR A 156 25.41 7.79 12.87
C TYR A 156 24.91 6.36 12.80
N ALA A 157 24.12 5.93 13.79
CA ALA A 157 23.43 4.65 13.82
C ALA A 157 21.92 4.90 13.87
N PRO A 158 21.15 4.45 12.87
CA PRO A 158 19.71 4.67 12.86
C PRO A 158 19.05 3.92 14.03
N PRO A 159 18.16 4.57 14.79
CA PRO A 159 17.50 3.92 15.93
C PRO A 159 16.49 2.86 15.51
N ILE A 160 15.90 2.99 14.31
CA ILE A 160 14.98 2.03 13.72
C ILE A 160 15.78 1.15 12.76
N GLN A 161 15.92 -0.13 13.09
CA GLN A 161 16.78 -1.06 12.35
C GLN A 161 16.11 -1.56 11.06
N MET A 162 14.78 -1.84 11.09
CA MET A 162 14.00 -2.29 9.95
C MET A 162 13.03 -1.18 9.56
N ARG A 163 13.26 -0.61 8.38
CA ARG A 163 12.58 0.58 7.90
C ARG A 163 11.82 0.25 6.61
N THR A 164 10.51 0.46 6.63
CA THR A 164 9.67 0.29 5.44
C THR A 164 8.73 1.48 5.27
N ALA A 165 8.95 2.25 4.23
CA ALA A 165 7.96 3.15 3.66
C ALA A 165 7.31 2.39 2.48
N LEU A 166 6.15 1.77 2.73
CA LEU A 166 5.50 0.91 1.74
C LEU A 166 4.64 1.73 0.79
N TYR A 167 5.26 2.23 -0.25
CA TYR A 167 4.62 2.93 -1.36
C TYR A 167 5.02 2.28 -2.68
N ARG A 168 4.13 2.29 -3.66
CA ARG A 168 4.35 1.64 -4.95
C ARG A 168 5.62 2.12 -5.64
N ASP A 169 5.83 3.42 -5.71
CA ASP A 169 7.00 4.01 -6.39
C ASP A 169 8.33 3.69 -5.69
N LEU A 170 8.31 3.44 -4.40
CA LEU A 170 9.51 3.00 -3.69
C LEU A 170 9.73 1.50 -3.78
N THR A 171 8.70 0.68 -3.53
CA THR A 171 8.87 -0.76 -3.29
C THR A 171 8.59 -1.62 -4.52
N LEU A 172 7.53 -1.36 -5.28
CA LEU A 172 7.17 -2.18 -6.44
C LEU A 172 7.78 -1.66 -7.74
N ARG A 173 7.72 -0.37 -8.00
CA ARG A 173 8.31 0.28 -9.17
C ARG A 173 9.73 0.73 -8.93
N GLY A 174 10.04 1.19 -7.73
CA GLY A 174 11.34 1.71 -7.35
C GLY A 174 12.46 0.72 -7.62
N SER A 175 13.59 1.23 -8.08
CA SER A 175 14.81 0.45 -8.24
C SER A 175 15.42 0.12 -6.88
N GLY A 176 16.30 -0.89 -6.82
CA GLY A 176 17.12 -1.13 -5.62
C GLY A 176 17.97 0.09 -5.24
N ARG A 177 18.39 0.88 -6.23
CA ARG A 177 19.09 2.15 -6.02
C ARG A 177 18.24 3.14 -5.23
N PHE A 178 17.01 3.41 -5.67
CA PHE A 178 16.14 4.37 -4.98
C PHE A 178 15.77 3.91 -3.59
N GLN A 179 15.51 2.61 -3.40
CA GLN A 179 15.26 2.06 -2.07
C GLN A 179 16.48 2.24 -1.14
N ALA A 180 17.70 2.03 -1.63
CA ALA A 180 18.93 2.26 -0.87
C ALA A 180 19.15 3.75 -0.57
N GLN A 181 18.89 4.66 -1.51
CA GLN A 181 18.91 6.11 -1.32
C GLN A 181 17.92 6.56 -0.24
N MET A 182 16.76 5.93 -0.17
CA MET A 182 15.76 6.16 0.87
C MET A 182 16.04 5.37 2.17
N ARG A 183 17.12 4.58 2.26
CA ARG A 183 17.46 3.68 3.39
C ARG A 183 16.32 2.73 3.76
N ASN A 184 15.46 2.38 2.80
CA ASN A 184 14.40 1.39 2.95
C ASN A 184 15.03 -0.01 2.84
N ASN A 185 14.96 -0.83 3.92
CA ASN A 185 15.80 -2.02 4.03
C ASN A 185 15.05 -3.32 4.41
N SER A 186 13.74 -3.28 4.64
CA SER A 186 13.03 -4.44 5.20
C SER A 186 11.89 -4.97 4.33
N PHE A 187 11.57 -4.33 3.22
CA PHE A 187 10.54 -4.77 2.29
C PHE A 187 10.93 -4.41 0.85
N GLY A 188 10.68 -5.33 -0.08
CA GLY A 188 10.96 -5.12 -1.50
C GLY A 188 11.97 -6.12 -2.06
N HIS A 189 11.60 -6.79 -3.14
CA HIS A 189 12.42 -7.82 -3.80
C HIS A 189 13.60 -7.27 -4.61
N LYS A 190 13.67 -5.93 -4.78
CA LYS A 190 14.68 -5.28 -5.63
C LYS A 190 15.91 -4.81 -4.86
N VAL A 191 15.90 -4.89 -3.53
CA VAL A 191 17.07 -4.59 -2.72
C VAL A 191 17.96 -5.84 -2.69
N THR A 192 18.67 -6.06 -3.79
CA THR A 192 19.64 -7.15 -3.96
C THR A 192 20.89 -6.90 -3.14
N GLU A 193 21.82 -7.85 -3.09
CA GLU A 193 23.10 -7.69 -2.38
C GLU A 193 23.91 -6.48 -2.85
N GLU A 194 23.80 -6.09 -4.11
CA GLU A 194 24.41 -4.87 -4.67
C GLU A 194 23.92 -3.61 -3.97
N TRP A 195 22.66 -3.58 -3.54
CA TRP A 195 22.03 -2.46 -2.82
C TRP A 195 22.00 -2.68 -1.31
N GLY A 196 22.77 -3.65 -0.82
CA GLY A 196 22.92 -3.95 0.60
C GLY A 196 21.97 -5.03 1.13
N GLY A 197 21.14 -5.63 0.27
CA GLY A 197 20.20 -6.66 0.67
C GLY A 197 19.04 -6.17 1.53
N SER A 198 18.00 -6.96 1.59
CA SER A 198 16.81 -6.69 2.41
C SER A 198 16.82 -7.53 3.69
N LEU A 199 16.39 -6.94 4.80
CA LEU A 199 16.12 -7.66 6.04
C LEU A 199 14.80 -8.42 5.89
N THR A 200 14.90 -9.71 5.60
CA THR A 200 13.75 -10.56 5.34
C THR A 200 13.34 -11.34 6.58
N MET A 201 12.03 -11.56 6.72
CA MET A 201 11.47 -12.49 7.68
C MET A 201 10.83 -13.69 6.97
N VAL A 202 10.76 -14.81 7.65
CA VAL A 202 10.08 -16.01 7.17
C VAL A 202 8.58 -15.84 7.44
N GLY A 203 7.78 -15.77 6.37
CA GLY A 203 6.40 -15.33 6.45
C GLY A 203 6.33 -13.84 6.82
N PHE A 204 5.34 -13.14 6.32
CA PHE A 204 5.23 -11.70 6.60
C PHE A 204 4.13 -11.41 7.61
N VAL A 205 2.94 -11.97 7.38
CA VAL A 205 1.73 -11.72 8.16
C VAL A 205 0.73 -12.85 7.91
N HIS A 206 -0.20 -13.09 8.86
CA HIS A 206 -1.28 -14.08 8.73
C HIS A 206 -0.77 -15.48 8.40
N THR A 207 0.29 -15.89 9.10
CA THR A 207 1.07 -17.08 8.76
C THR A 207 0.51 -18.38 9.30
N MET A 208 -0.49 -18.36 10.18
CA MET A 208 -1.08 -19.58 10.74
C MET A 208 -1.71 -20.47 9.65
N ASP A 209 -2.30 -19.89 8.60
CA ASP A 209 -2.83 -20.67 7.47
C ASP A 209 -1.69 -21.30 6.62
N MET A 210 -0.57 -20.61 6.48
CA MET A 210 0.64 -21.14 5.82
C MET A 210 1.28 -22.27 6.64
N LEU A 211 1.35 -22.12 7.95
CA LEU A 211 2.00 -23.06 8.86
C LEU A 211 1.14 -24.31 9.11
N ILE A 212 -0.18 -24.11 9.33
CA ILE A 212 -1.17 -25.17 9.53
C ILE A 212 -2.27 -25.05 8.46
N PRO A 213 -1.96 -25.37 7.19
CA PRO A 213 -2.92 -25.19 6.10
C PRO A 213 -4.11 -26.14 6.25
N LYS A 214 -5.32 -25.58 6.17
CA LYS A 214 -6.58 -26.28 6.32
C LYS A 214 -6.74 -27.45 5.36
N ASP A 215 -6.32 -27.28 4.10
CA ASP A 215 -6.44 -28.30 3.06
C ASP A 215 -5.65 -29.56 3.37
N LYS A 216 -4.63 -29.45 4.23
CA LYS A 216 -3.83 -30.57 4.69
C LYS A 216 -4.34 -31.20 5.98
N TYR A 217 -4.83 -30.38 6.92
CA TYR A 217 -5.07 -30.87 8.29
C TYR A 217 -6.55 -30.92 8.67
N PHE A 218 -7.44 -30.12 8.06
CA PHE A 218 -8.82 -29.99 8.55
C PHE A 218 -9.62 -31.32 8.47
N ALA A 219 -9.41 -32.12 7.45
CA ALA A 219 -10.14 -33.37 7.27
C ALA A 219 -9.82 -34.43 8.36
N GLU A 220 -8.57 -34.44 8.85
CA GLU A 220 -8.09 -35.41 9.85
C GLU A 220 -8.12 -34.82 11.28
N HIS A 221 -7.95 -33.49 11.40
CA HIS A 221 -7.82 -32.76 12.65
C HIS A 221 -8.71 -31.52 12.70
N PRO A 222 -10.05 -31.63 12.54
CA PRO A 222 -10.93 -30.48 12.61
C PRO A 222 -10.84 -29.73 13.95
N GLU A 223 -10.48 -30.42 15.05
CA GLU A 223 -10.29 -29.85 16.40
C GLU A 223 -9.11 -28.89 16.50
N TRP A 224 -8.20 -28.86 15.54
CA TRP A 224 -7.09 -27.91 15.48
C TRP A 224 -7.55 -26.51 15.02
N PHE A 225 -8.74 -26.42 14.44
CA PHE A 225 -9.29 -25.19 13.88
C PHE A 225 -10.35 -24.60 14.82
N ALA A 226 -10.59 -23.30 14.70
CA ALA A 226 -11.49 -22.59 15.59
C ALA A 226 -12.91 -23.18 15.60
N LEU A 227 -13.47 -23.32 16.79
CA LEU A 227 -14.89 -23.60 16.98
C LEU A 227 -15.65 -22.28 16.99
N ARG A 228 -16.63 -22.13 16.11
CA ARG A 228 -17.51 -20.97 16.03
C ARG A 228 -18.94 -21.44 15.82
N ASP A 229 -19.88 -20.85 16.54
CA ASP A 229 -21.31 -21.19 16.44
C ASP A 229 -21.58 -22.70 16.50
N GLY A 230 -20.83 -23.41 17.34
CA GLY A 230 -20.93 -24.86 17.51
C GLY A 230 -20.28 -25.72 16.43
N LEU A 231 -19.64 -25.13 15.41
CA LEU A 231 -19.00 -25.84 14.30
C LEU A 231 -17.51 -25.50 14.22
N ARG A 232 -16.69 -26.52 13.91
CA ARG A 232 -15.29 -26.31 13.53
C ARG A 232 -15.23 -25.72 12.12
N GLN A 233 -14.51 -24.62 11.99
CA GLN A 233 -14.49 -23.84 10.76
C GLN A 233 -13.31 -24.26 9.88
N GLY A 234 -13.59 -24.76 8.69
CA GLY A 234 -12.58 -25.09 7.67
C GLY A 234 -12.50 -24.08 6.53
N GLY A 235 -13.04 -22.86 6.72
CA GLY A 235 -13.02 -21.79 5.70
C GLY A 235 -11.63 -21.23 5.40
N ALA A 236 -11.51 -20.40 4.36
CA ALA A 236 -10.29 -19.68 4.09
C ALA A 236 -9.97 -18.69 5.23
N LEU A 237 -8.68 -18.54 5.55
CA LEU A 237 -8.19 -17.64 6.61
C LEU A 237 -8.79 -17.88 8.00
N ASN A 238 -9.28 -19.10 8.28
CA ASN A 238 -9.84 -19.45 9.59
C ASN A 238 -8.78 -19.42 10.69
N GLN A 239 -9.18 -19.13 11.93
CA GLN A 239 -8.27 -19.16 13.08
C GLN A 239 -8.01 -20.61 13.56
N LEU A 240 -6.93 -20.78 14.32
CA LEU A 240 -6.57 -22.04 14.96
C LEU A 240 -7.15 -22.13 16.39
N CYS A 241 -7.30 -23.33 16.90
CA CYS A 241 -7.62 -23.59 18.31
C CYS A 241 -6.32 -23.57 19.13
N LEU A 242 -5.97 -22.39 19.65
CA LEU A 242 -4.67 -22.16 20.30
C LEU A 242 -4.47 -22.91 21.63
N THR A 243 -5.49 -23.58 22.18
CA THR A 243 -5.36 -24.44 23.37
C THR A 243 -5.13 -25.91 23.00
N ASN A 244 -5.25 -26.30 21.71
CA ASN A 244 -5.06 -27.69 21.30
C ASN A 244 -3.57 -28.06 21.34
N PRO A 245 -3.13 -29.06 22.14
CA PRO A 245 -1.72 -29.37 22.33
C PRO A 245 -1.09 -30.02 21.10
N GLU A 246 -1.82 -30.83 20.35
CA GLU A 246 -1.29 -31.51 19.15
C GLU A 246 -1.08 -30.48 18.03
N MET A 247 -1.99 -29.55 17.85
CA MET A 247 -1.85 -28.43 16.93
C MET A 247 -0.60 -27.59 17.26
N ARG A 248 -0.37 -27.26 18.55
CA ARG A 248 0.81 -26.51 18.98
C ARG A 248 2.11 -27.26 18.70
N GLN A 249 2.17 -28.57 18.93
CA GLN A 249 3.33 -29.40 18.61
C GLN A 249 3.63 -29.39 17.11
N GLU A 250 2.57 -29.56 16.28
CA GLU A 250 2.73 -29.47 14.83
C GLU A 250 3.15 -28.08 14.39
N LEU A 251 2.61 -27.03 14.97
CA LEU A 251 3.01 -25.64 14.72
C LEU A 251 4.50 -25.44 15.00
N CYS A 252 5.02 -25.89 16.15
CA CYS A 252 6.44 -25.85 16.49
C CYS A 252 7.30 -26.58 15.45
N ARG A 253 6.87 -27.76 15.03
CA ARG A 253 7.55 -28.56 14.01
C ARG A 253 7.60 -27.83 12.67
N ARG A 254 6.49 -27.28 12.23
CA ARG A 254 6.36 -26.54 10.96
C ARG A 254 7.20 -25.27 10.94
N VAL A 255 7.22 -24.52 12.03
CA VAL A 255 8.04 -23.32 12.16
C VAL A 255 9.54 -23.67 12.02
N LYS A 256 10.03 -24.72 12.69
CA LYS A 256 11.41 -25.18 12.53
C LYS A 256 11.71 -25.68 11.10
N GLU A 257 10.76 -26.33 10.44
CA GLU A 257 10.91 -26.70 9.02
C GLU A 257 11.08 -25.50 8.09
N GLU A 258 10.28 -24.44 8.28
CA GLU A 258 10.41 -23.23 7.45
C GLU A 258 11.74 -22.49 7.70
N LEU A 259 12.24 -22.49 8.93
CA LEU A 259 13.55 -21.92 9.25
C LEU A 259 14.70 -22.73 8.62
N ARG A 260 14.64 -24.06 8.64
CA ARG A 260 15.65 -24.92 7.98
C ARG A 260 15.74 -24.67 6.47
N LYS A 261 14.63 -24.31 5.82
CA LYS A 261 14.60 -23.97 4.38
C LYS A 261 15.25 -22.61 4.08
N ARG A 262 15.47 -21.78 5.10
CA ARG A 262 16.00 -20.41 4.95
C ARG A 262 17.14 -20.16 5.92
N PRO A 263 18.32 -20.75 5.69
CA PRO A 263 19.50 -20.53 6.53
C PRO A 263 19.82 -19.03 6.63
N GLY A 264 20.08 -18.54 7.83
CA GLY A 264 20.37 -17.13 8.08
C GLY A 264 19.14 -16.23 8.32
N ALA A 265 17.92 -16.78 8.26
CA ALA A 265 16.75 -16.05 8.72
C ALA A 265 16.87 -15.74 10.20
N ARG A 266 16.63 -14.46 10.58
CA ARG A 266 16.66 -14.00 11.97
C ARG A 266 15.28 -13.72 12.55
N LEU A 267 14.24 -13.80 11.73
CA LEU A 267 12.86 -13.47 12.10
C LEU A 267 11.90 -14.40 11.39
N ILE A 268 10.92 -14.95 12.13
CA ILE A 268 9.80 -15.72 11.59
C ILE A 268 8.49 -15.21 12.18
N SER A 269 7.48 -15.04 11.33
CA SER A 269 6.13 -14.69 11.77
C SER A 269 5.32 -15.93 12.15
N VAL A 270 4.67 -15.87 13.31
CA VAL A 270 3.66 -16.82 13.79
C VAL A 270 2.44 -16.01 14.22
N SER A 271 1.62 -15.63 13.27
CA SER A 271 0.56 -14.65 13.47
C SER A 271 -0.79 -15.15 13.01
N GLN A 272 -1.83 -14.71 13.73
CA GLN A 272 -3.23 -15.03 13.43
C GLN A 272 -3.64 -14.58 12.03
N ASN A 273 -4.65 -15.26 11.48
CA ASN A 273 -5.22 -14.94 10.17
C ASN A 273 -6.05 -13.63 10.22
N ASP A 274 -6.29 -13.03 9.05
CA ASP A 274 -6.96 -11.74 8.93
C ASP A 274 -8.47 -11.82 9.08
N ASN A 275 -8.90 -12.08 10.30
CA ASN A 275 -10.32 -12.03 10.69
C ASN A 275 -10.48 -11.82 12.21
N LYS A 276 -11.69 -11.50 12.64
CA LYS A 276 -12.04 -11.24 14.05
C LYS A 276 -12.75 -12.43 14.72
N SER A 277 -12.42 -13.67 14.33
CA SER A 277 -13.17 -14.86 14.69
C SER A 277 -12.33 -15.88 15.50
N PRO A 278 -11.91 -15.57 16.75
CA PRO A 278 -11.15 -16.50 17.59
C PRO A 278 -11.94 -17.77 17.91
N CYS A 279 -11.24 -18.82 18.36
CA CYS A 279 -11.86 -20.06 18.79
C CYS A 279 -12.68 -19.88 20.07
N GLU A 280 -13.93 -20.38 20.07
CA GLU A 280 -14.88 -20.33 21.18
C GLU A 280 -15.07 -21.68 21.90
N CYS A 281 -14.17 -22.64 21.72
CA CYS A 281 -14.25 -23.89 22.42
C CYS A 281 -14.10 -23.71 23.96
N GLU A 282 -14.53 -24.66 24.73
CA GLU A 282 -14.52 -24.59 26.21
C GLU A 282 -13.13 -24.30 26.74
N ALA A 283 -12.11 -25.05 26.29
CA ALA A 283 -10.73 -24.84 26.73
C ALA A 283 -10.18 -23.45 26.42
N CYS A 284 -10.48 -22.87 25.24
CA CYS A 284 -10.09 -21.50 24.92
C CYS A 284 -10.80 -20.47 25.82
N ARG A 285 -12.09 -20.66 26.08
CA ARG A 285 -12.84 -19.77 27.00
C ARG A 285 -12.37 -19.88 28.45
N GLU A 286 -12.09 -21.08 28.94
CA GLU A 286 -11.53 -21.29 30.28
C GLU A 286 -10.16 -20.66 30.43
N PHE A 287 -9.28 -20.80 29.41
CA PHE A 287 -7.97 -20.17 29.41
C PHE A 287 -8.10 -18.64 29.53
N VAL A 288 -8.97 -18.04 28.71
CA VAL A 288 -9.20 -16.58 28.73
C VAL A 288 -9.81 -16.13 30.06
N ALA A 289 -10.77 -16.88 30.60
CA ALA A 289 -11.38 -16.57 31.89
C ALA A 289 -10.36 -16.62 33.04
N THR A 290 -9.40 -17.53 32.96
CA THR A 290 -8.34 -17.70 33.99
C THR A 290 -7.22 -16.66 33.84
N ASN A 291 -6.78 -16.37 32.62
CA ASN A 291 -5.59 -15.56 32.36
C ASN A 291 -5.90 -14.11 31.99
N GLY A 292 -7.09 -13.81 31.48
CA GLY A 292 -7.57 -12.44 31.36
C GLY A 292 -8.05 -11.98 29.99
N ASN A 293 -7.37 -12.27 28.87
CA ASN A 293 -7.86 -11.92 27.53
C ASN A 293 -7.32 -12.86 26.43
N LEU A 294 -7.78 -12.63 25.20
CA LEU A 294 -7.36 -13.44 24.04
C LEU A 294 -5.88 -13.27 23.67
N THR A 295 -5.30 -12.16 24.06
CA THR A 295 -3.87 -11.89 23.86
C THR A 295 -3.01 -12.77 24.77
N ASP A 296 -3.48 -13.04 26.01
CA ASP A 296 -2.81 -14.02 26.89
C ASP A 296 -2.74 -15.39 26.22
N LEU A 297 -3.80 -15.83 25.56
CA LEU A 297 -3.86 -17.11 24.85
C LEU A 297 -2.92 -17.14 23.62
N LEU A 298 -2.90 -16.06 22.85
CA LEU A 298 -1.98 -15.95 21.70
C LEU A 298 -0.53 -15.97 22.15
N VAL A 299 -0.18 -15.13 23.12
CA VAL A 299 1.20 -15.02 23.62
C VAL A 299 1.66 -16.33 24.27
N ASP A 300 0.80 -17.03 24.98
CA ASP A 300 1.10 -18.35 25.55
C ASP A 300 1.45 -19.38 24.46
N CYS A 301 0.64 -19.46 23.40
CA CYS A 301 0.94 -20.34 22.27
C CYS A 301 2.24 -19.94 21.55
N VAL A 302 2.45 -18.66 21.31
CA VAL A 302 3.66 -18.16 20.64
C VAL A 302 4.91 -18.35 21.50
N ASN A 303 4.80 -18.24 22.82
CA ASN A 303 5.89 -18.54 23.75
C ASN A 303 6.34 -19.99 23.66
N GLU A 304 5.42 -20.95 23.52
CA GLU A 304 5.74 -22.36 23.32
C GLU A 304 6.52 -22.57 22.03
N VAL A 305 6.07 -21.93 20.92
CA VAL A 305 6.80 -21.94 19.65
C VAL A 305 8.19 -21.31 19.80
N ALA A 306 8.29 -20.16 20.44
CA ALA A 306 9.54 -19.43 20.63
C ALA A 306 10.55 -20.22 21.49
N ALA A 307 10.08 -20.88 22.54
CA ALA A 307 10.91 -21.78 23.34
C ALA A 307 11.44 -22.93 22.49
N SER A 308 10.57 -23.57 21.71
CA SER A 308 10.97 -24.66 20.81
C SER A 308 11.93 -24.21 19.70
N VAL A 309 11.76 -22.99 19.17
CA VAL A 309 12.69 -22.41 18.18
C VAL A 309 14.07 -22.15 18.78
N ALA A 310 14.13 -21.62 20.01
CA ALA A 310 15.39 -21.29 20.68
C ALA A 310 16.31 -22.50 20.90
N GLU A 311 15.77 -23.72 20.98
CA GLU A 311 16.56 -24.95 21.11
C GLU A 311 17.46 -25.23 19.89
N GLU A 312 17.02 -24.84 18.69
CA GLU A 312 17.71 -25.10 17.43
C GLU A 312 18.25 -23.82 16.78
N PHE A 313 17.55 -22.71 16.97
CA PHE A 313 17.82 -21.41 16.36
C PHE A 313 17.85 -20.28 17.41
N PRO A 314 18.85 -20.23 18.31
CA PRO A 314 18.86 -19.30 19.46
C PRO A 314 18.87 -17.81 19.08
N GLU A 315 19.31 -17.48 17.86
CA GLU A 315 19.35 -16.10 17.36
C GLU A 315 18.06 -15.65 16.64
N VAL A 316 17.08 -16.57 16.49
CA VAL A 316 15.86 -16.27 15.75
C VAL A 316 14.81 -15.67 16.69
N LEU A 317 14.23 -14.55 16.27
CA LEU A 317 13.06 -13.96 16.90
C LEU A 317 11.78 -14.52 16.27
N VAL A 318 10.77 -14.76 17.11
CA VAL A 318 9.44 -15.19 16.70
C VAL A 318 8.49 -14.00 16.82
N GLU A 319 7.98 -13.54 15.69
CA GLU A 319 7.07 -12.40 15.61
C GLU A 319 5.62 -12.86 15.68
N THR A 320 4.79 -12.07 16.35
CA THR A 320 3.33 -12.19 16.32
C THR A 320 2.65 -10.83 16.33
N LEU A 321 1.38 -10.79 15.90
CA LEU A 321 0.61 -9.56 15.77
C LEU A 321 -0.16 -9.21 17.06
N ALA A 322 -0.05 -7.97 17.50
CA ALA A 322 -1.03 -7.31 18.34
C ALA A 322 -2.04 -6.58 17.43
N TYR A 323 -3.12 -7.28 17.04
CA TYR A 323 -4.01 -6.86 15.96
C TYR A 323 -5.46 -7.25 16.26
N HIS A 324 -6.39 -6.36 16.03
CA HIS A 324 -7.80 -6.57 16.29
C HIS A 324 -8.07 -7.07 17.73
N TYR A 325 -8.58 -8.31 17.88
CA TYR A 325 -8.95 -8.89 19.17
C TYR A 325 -7.76 -9.25 20.07
N THR A 326 -6.53 -9.18 19.56
CA THR A 326 -5.27 -9.37 20.32
C THR A 326 -4.45 -8.09 20.41
N ARG A 327 -5.00 -6.91 20.07
CA ARG A 327 -4.26 -5.65 20.13
C ARG A 327 -3.95 -5.23 21.56
N GLN A 328 -4.92 -5.38 22.46
CA GLN A 328 -4.74 -5.09 23.88
C GLN A 328 -3.64 -5.96 24.48
N PRO A 329 -2.74 -5.39 25.31
CA PRO A 329 -1.71 -6.17 25.98
C PRO A 329 -2.27 -7.32 26.83
N PRO A 330 -1.50 -8.42 27.01
CA PRO A 330 -1.90 -9.54 27.85
C PRO A 330 -1.90 -9.12 29.32
N LYS A 331 -2.79 -9.72 30.11
CA LYS A 331 -2.93 -9.39 31.54
C LYS A 331 -1.96 -10.17 32.44
N THR A 332 -1.74 -11.43 32.15
CA THR A 332 -0.94 -12.34 32.98
C THR A 332 0.25 -12.95 32.27
N VAL A 333 0.08 -13.39 31.02
CA VAL A 333 1.16 -14.01 30.23
C VAL A 333 2.17 -12.93 29.78
N ARG A 334 3.44 -13.24 29.79
CA ARG A 334 4.50 -12.34 29.33
C ARG A 334 5.20 -12.93 28.11
N PRO A 335 5.47 -12.12 27.07
CA PRO A 335 6.29 -12.57 25.94
C PRO A 335 7.69 -12.98 26.42
N LEU A 336 8.23 -14.07 25.88
CA LEU A 336 9.62 -14.44 26.06
C LEU A 336 10.55 -13.44 25.37
N ASP A 337 11.82 -13.43 25.76
CA ASP A 337 12.84 -12.48 25.25
C ASP A 337 13.05 -12.58 23.73
N ASN A 338 12.81 -13.75 23.15
CA ASN A 338 12.87 -13.98 21.71
C ASN A 338 11.51 -13.87 20.99
N VAL A 339 10.46 -13.43 21.69
CA VAL A 339 9.17 -13.06 21.09
C VAL A 339 9.15 -11.55 20.82
N ILE A 340 8.84 -11.17 19.60
CA ILE A 340 8.67 -9.77 19.20
C ILE A 340 7.23 -9.51 18.79
N ILE A 341 6.67 -8.43 19.31
CA ILE A 341 5.27 -8.05 19.07
C ILE A 341 5.21 -7.00 17.99
N ARG A 342 4.43 -7.26 16.92
CA ARG A 342 4.08 -6.26 15.92
C ARG A 342 2.75 -5.62 16.29
N TYR A 343 2.81 -4.40 16.80
CA TYR A 343 1.64 -3.61 17.16
C TYR A 343 1.06 -2.94 15.93
N CYS A 344 -0.23 -3.17 15.66
CA CYS A 344 -0.95 -2.65 14.50
C CYS A 344 -1.94 -1.57 14.93
N THR A 345 -1.92 -0.41 14.24
CA THR A 345 -2.70 0.79 14.62
C THR A 345 -3.97 0.98 13.78
N ILE A 346 -4.44 -0.02 13.06
CA ILE A 346 -5.47 0.07 12.01
C ILE A 346 -6.77 0.80 12.41
N GLU A 347 -7.15 0.78 13.70
CA GLU A 347 -8.38 1.43 14.16
C GLU A 347 -8.13 2.80 14.81
N GLU A 348 -6.92 3.35 14.74
CA GLU A 348 -6.62 4.69 15.24
C GLU A 348 -7.29 5.78 14.41
N CYS A 349 -7.43 6.96 15.02
CA CYS A 349 -7.77 8.16 14.28
C CYS A 349 -6.53 8.69 13.56
N SER A 350 -6.47 8.54 12.23
CA SER A 350 -5.33 8.95 11.41
C SER A 350 -5.07 10.47 11.40
N PHE A 351 -6.04 11.29 11.84
CA PHE A 351 -5.94 12.74 11.84
C PHE A 351 -5.42 13.35 13.15
N ALA A 352 -4.97 12.53 14.06
CA ALA A 352 -4.38 12.97 15.32
C ALA A 352 -3.21 12.06 15.70
N PRO A 353 -2.11 12.60 16.26
CA PRO A 353 -1.01 11.77 16.73
C PRO A 353 -1.47 10.72 17.75
N ILE A 354 -0.74 9.61 17.84
CA ILE A 354 -1.08 8.51 18.77
C ILE A 354 -1.03 8.97 20.22
N ASP A 355 -0.18 9.92 20.58
CA ASP A 355 -0.11 10.49 21.94
C ASP A 355 -1.20 11.51 22.26
N SER A 356 -2.11 11.77 21.31
CA SER A 356 -3.24 12.67 21.52
C SER A 356 -4.38 12.02 22.31
N GLU A 357 -5.31 12.84 22.83
CA GLU A 357 -6.50 12.36 23.54
C GLU A 357 -7.42 11.50 22.63
N ARG A 358 -7.44 11.78 21.31
CA ARG A 358 -8.23 11.00 20.35
C ARG A 358 -7.76 9.55 20.25
N ASN A 359 -6.46 9.33 20.38
CA ASN A 359 -5.80 8.03 20.26
C ASN A 359 -5.30 7.50 21.62
N ARG A 360 -5.83 8.01 22.73
CA ARG A 360 -5.39 7.68 24.08
C ARG A 360 -5.32 6.18 24.35
N VAL A 361 -6.27 5.42 23.83
CA VAL A 361 -6.30 3.96 23.98
C VAL A 361 -5.09 3.32 23.30
N PHE A 362 -4.73 3.78 22.09
CA PHE A 362 -3.58 3.27 21.35
C PHE A 362 -2.25 3.64 22.03
N TYR A 363 -2.17 4.85 22.55
CA TYR A 363 -1.01 5.30 23.33
C TYR A 363 -0.79 4.43 24.55
N ASP A 364 -1.84 4.21 25.37
CA ASP A 364 -1.76 3.43 26.59
C ASP A 364 -1.42 1.95 26.29
N GLU A 365 -2.01 1.36 25.26
CA GLU A 365 -1.69 -0.01 24.79
C GLU A 365 -0.24 -0.12 24.32
N LEU A 366 0.22 0.82 23.48
CA LEU A 366 1.60 0.84 22.98
C LEU A 366 2.62 1.02 24.10
N ALA A 367 2.35 1.91 25.05
CA ALA A 367 3.20 2.12 26.23
C ALA A 367 3.29 0.84 27.09
N GLU A 368 2.15 0.15 27.27
CA GLU A 368 2.12 -1.13 28.02
C GLU A 368 2.91 -2.22 27.27
N TRP A 369 2.73 -2.37 25.94
CA TRP A 369 3.51 -3.29 25.14
C TRP A 369 5.02 -2.98 25.20
N GLY A 370 5.42 -1.71 25.17
CA GLY A 370 6.82 -1.28 25.31
C GLY A 370 7.43 -1.64 26.68
N ARG A 371 6.56 -1.82 27.73
CA ARG A 371 7.02 -2.32 29.05
C ARG A 371 7.12 -3.84 29.10
N LEU A 372 6.19 -4.54 28.43
CA LEU A 372 6.07 -5.99 28.48
C LEU A 372 7.03 -6.72 27.54
N ALA A 373 7.20 -6.22 26.33
CA ALA A 373 8.07 -6.82 25.33
C ALA A 373 9.49 -6.23 25.40
N LYS A 374 10.48 -7.05 25.05
CA LYS A 374 11.88 -6.63 24.97
C LYS A 374 12.09 -5.66 23.81
N GLN A 375 11.45 -5.91 22.69
CA GLN A 375 11.47 -5.13 21.46
C GLN A 375 10.09 -5.16 20.80
N LEU A 376 9.78 -4.11 20.04
CA LEU A 376 8.55 -4.01 19.27
C LEU A 376 8.84 -3.88 17.78
N MET A 377 7.86 -4.29 16.98
CA MET A 377 7.64 -3.89 15.60
C MET A 377 6.35 -3.09 15.53
N ILE A 378 6.27 -2.13 14.63
CA ILE A 378 5.07 -1.33 14.42
C ILE A 378 4.56 -1.53 13.00
N TRP A 379 3.26 -1.71 12.87
CA TRP A 379 2.54 -1.60 11.60
C TRP A 379 1.60 -0.39 11.70
N HIS A 380 1.97 0.66 10.99
CA HIS A 380 1.26 1.92 10.98
C HIS A 380 0.69 2.20 9.60
N TYR A 381 -0.45 2.90 9.51
CA TYR A 381 -1.23 3.08 8.31
C TYR A 381 -1.27 4.56 7.93
N LEU A 382 -0.81 4.91 6.71
CA LEU A 382 -0.59 6.30 6.30
C LEU A 382 -1.47 6.77 5.13
N THR A 383 -2.44 5.99 4.73
CA THR A 383 -3.32 6.31 3.59
C THR A 383 -4.74 5.80 3.85
N ASP A 384 -5.68 6.23 3.03
CA ASP A 384 -7.01 5.64 2.98
C ASP A 384 -7.03 4.50 1.95
N PHE A 385 -7.12 3.26 2.40
CA PHE A 385 -7.13 2.07 1.53
C PHE A 385 -8.44 1.91 0.74
N SER A 386 -9.52 2.50 1.24
CA SER A 386 -10.79 2.50 0.53
C SER A 386 -10.78 3.44 -0.67
N HIS A 387 -9.93 4.49 -0.63
CA HIS A 387 -9.82 5.46 -1.71
C HIS A 387 -8.51 6.26 -1.65
N TYR A 388 -7.45 5.77 -2.29
CA TYR A 388 -6.12 6.37 -2.26
C TYR A 388 -6.05 7.84 -2.72
N TYR A 389 -7.04 8.30 -3.48
CA TYR A 389 -7.07 9.64 -4.08
C TYR A 389 -7.97 10.62 -3.33
N MET A 390 -8.42 10.27 -2.15
CA MET A 390 -9.05 11.26 -1.26
C MET A 390 -7.97 11.96 -0.43
N PRO A 391 -8.12 13.26 -0.15
CA PRO A 391 -7.23 13.95 0.79
C PRO A 391 -7.15 13.22 2.13
N HIS A 392 -5.95 12.89 2.59
CA HIS A 392 -5.70 12.20 3.85
C HIS A 392 -4.74 13.01 4.74
N PRO A 393 -5.24 14.01 5.50
CA PRO A 393 -4.42 15.04 6.14
C PRO A 393 -3.74 14.62 7.45
N ASN A 394 -3.02 13.49 7.45
CA ASN A 394 -2.25 12.99 8.59
C ASN A 394 -0.81 13.52 8.66
N TRP A 395 -0.49 14.58 7.94
CA TRP A 395 0.87 15.14 7.82
C TRP A 395 1.51 15.49 9.16
N LYS A 396 0.72 15.99 10.12
CA LYS A 396 1.19 16.35 11.46
C LYS A 396 1.37 15.13 12.40
N CYS A 397 0.95 13.94 11.99
CA CYS A 397 1.04 12.74 12.80
C CYS A 397 2.34 11.96 12.53
N ILE A 398 2.86 12.01 11.30
CA ILE A 398 3.97 11.15 10.82
C ILE A 398 5.22 11.28 11.71
N ALA A 399 5.66 12.50 12.00
CA ALA A 399 6.89 12.73 12.77
C ALA A 399 6.71 12.43 14.28
N PRO A 400 5.67 12.93 14.98
CA PRO A 400 5.45 12.60 16.39
C PRO A 400 5.28 11.09 16.61
N ASP A 401 4.52 10.41 15.74
CA ASP A 401 4.30 8.97 15.89
C ASP A 401 5.58 8.17 15.65
N THR A 402 6.40 8.56 14.66
CA THR A 402 7.70 7.92 14.44
C THR A 402 8.64 8.08 15.64
N ARG A 403 8.64 9.27 16.31
CA ARG A 403 9.40 9.51 17.55
C ARG A 403 8.85 8.67 18.71
N LEU A 404 7.53 8.57 18.83
CA LEU A 404 6.87 7.73 19.83
C LEU A 404 7.24 6.26 19.66
N PHE A 405 7.22 5.72 18.44
CA PHE A 405 7.59 4.33 18.14
C PHE A 405 9.03 4.04 18.57
N ARG A 406 9.96 4.94 18.26
CA ARG A 406 11.34 4.85 18.75
C ARG A 406 11.37 4.83 20.28
N GLY A 407 10.65 5.70 20.95
CA GLY A 407 10.55 5.79 22.41
C GLY A 407 10.04 4.49 23.05
N CYS A 408 9.17 3.75 22.35
CA CYS A 408 8.62 2.46 22.77
C CYS A 408 9.50 1.25 22.39
N LYS A 409 10.78 1.45 22.06
CA LYS A 409 11.76 0.40 21.69
C LYS A 409 11.40 -0.33 20.36
N ALA A 410 10.72 0.31 19.46
CA ALA A 410 10.45 -0.27 18.15
C ALA A 410 11.76 -0.38 17.35
N ILE A 411 12.13 -1.61 17.00
CA ILE A 411 13.27 -1.89 16.11
C ILE A 411 12.85 -1.94 14.65
N SER A 412 11.56 -2.09 14.38
CA SER A 412 10.97 -2.10 13.05
C SER A 412 9.76 -1.18 13.00
N VAL A 413 9.70 -0.36 11.97
CA VAL A 413 8.51 0.44 11.65
C VAL A 413 8.15 0.24 10.19
N PHE A 414 6.96 -0.32 9.98
CA PHE A 414 6.36 -0.56 8.68
C PHE A 414 5.24 0.46 8.48
N GLN A 415 5.52 1.47 7.65
CA GLN A 415 4.61 2.54 7.30
C GLN A 415 3.88 2.18 6.01
N GLN A 416 2.66 1.65 6.13
CA GLN A 416 1.88 1.25 4.98
C GLN A 416 1.18 2.45 4.36
N GLY A 417 1.61 2.80 3.15
CA GLY A 417 0.98 3.77 2.27
C GLY A 417 0.29 3.11 1.08
N SER A 418 0.11 3.86 0.00
CA SER A 418 -0.45 3.37 -1.25
C SER A 418 0.58 2.49 -1.99
N HIS A 419 0.44 1.17 -1.87
CA HIS A 419 1.51 0.24 -2.23
C HIS A 419 1.23 -0.64 -3.43
N ASP A 420 -0.02 -0.80 -3.84
CA ASP A 420 -0.42 -1.65 -4.95
C ASP A 420 -0.58 -0.87 -6.27
N GLN A 421 -1.26 -1.45 -7.25
CA GLN A 421 -1.41 -0.88 -8.59
C GLN A 421 -2.14 0.48 -8.66
N ALA A 422 -2.67 0.96 -7.55
CA ALA A 422 -3.38 2.24 -7.46
C ALA A 422 -2.48 3.42 -7.03
N GLY A 423 -1.18 3.22 -6.74
CA GLY A 423 -0.49 4.02 -5.74
C GLY A 423 0.17 5.34 -6.14
N ASP A 424 0.50 5.60 -7.40
CA ASP A 424 1.49 6.66 -7.70
C ASP A 424 0.95 8.10 -7.56
N ALA A 425 -0.34 8.32 -7.76
CA ALA A 425 -0.95 9.64 -7.60
C ALA A 425 -1.79 9.75 -6.32
N ALA A 426 -1.69 8.79 -5.41
CA ALA A 426 -2.31 8.91 -4.09
C ALA A 426 -1.82 10.18 -3.40
N ASP A 427 -2.64 10.77 -2.58
CA ASP A 427 -2.45 12.05 -1.90
C ASP A 427 -0.98 12.43 -1.62
N LEU A 428 -0.32 13.07 -2.60
CA LEU A 428 1.09 13.48 -2.59
C LEU A 428 2.07 12.34 -2.24
N ALA A 429 1.89 11.15 -2.82
CA ALA A 429 2.65 9.93 -2.49
C ALA A 429 4.17 10.14 -2.49
N ASN A 430 4.73 10.89 -3.45
CA ASN A 430 6.17 11.16 -3.54
C ASN A 430 6.69 11.97 -2.35
N LEU A 431 5.94 12.98 -1.89
CA LEU A 431 6.26 13.72 -0.67
C LEU A 431 6.21 12.80 0.56
N ARG A 432 5.22 11.90 0.61
CA ARG A 432 5.11 10.92 1.71
C ARG A 432 6.28 9.94 1.73
N ILE A 433 6.69 9.43 0.57
CA ILE A 433 7.87 8.57 0.44
C ILE A 433 9.11 9.28 1.01
N TYR A 434 9.34 10.52 0.58
CA TYR A 434 10.48 11.32 1.03
C TYR A 434 10.43 11.54 2.54
N LEU A 435 9.35 12.12 3.06
CA LEU A 435 9.18 12.45 4.47
C LEU A 435 9.31 11.22 5.38
N VAL A 436 8.58 10.16 5.06
CA VAL A 436 8.56 8.91 5.84
C VAL A 436 9.94 8.27 5.85
N SER A 437 10.60 8.15 4.71
CA SER A 437 11.93 7.54 4.62
C SER A 437 12.98 8.32 5.43
N ARG A 438 12.94 9.66 5.35
CA ARG A 438 13.85 10.53 6.13
C ARG A 438 13.62 10.38 7.63
N LEU A 439 12.36 10.35 8.07
CA LEU A 439 12.01 10.19 9.48
C LEU A 439 12.27 8.77 10.02
N LEU A 440 12.11 7.73 9.20
CA LEU A 440 12.48 6.37 9.59
C LEU A 440 14.01 6.21 9.76
N TRP A 441 14.80 6.94 8.95
CA TRP A 441 16.25 6.97 9.08
C TRP A 441 16.68 7.76 10.32
N ASP A 442 16.16 8.99 10.46
CA ASP A 442 16.44 9.87 11.60
C ASP A 442 15.15 10.57 12.07
N PRO A 443 14.50 10.04 13.13
CA PRO A 443 13.25 10.59 13.66
C PRO A 443 13.34 12.02 14.21
N GLU A 444 14.56 12.51 14.47
CA GLU A 444 14.78 13.85 15.04
C GLU A 444 14.86 14.95 13.97
N GLN A 445 14.79 14.61 12.68
CA GLN A 445 14.74 15.61 11.62
C GLN A 445 13.48 16.49 11.75
N ASP A 446 13.62 17.74 11.32
CA ASP A 446 12.52 18.70 11.24
C ASP A 446 11.63 18.36 10.03
N ASP A 447 10.46 17.80 10.30
CA ASP A 447 9.48 17.39 9.31
C ASP A 447 8.96 18.57 8.45
N GLN A 448 8.82 19.77 9.04
CA GLN A 448 8.39 20.95 8.30
C GLN A 448 9.49 21.44 7.34
N ALA A 449 10.76 21.32 7.74
CA ALA A 449 11.87 21.62 6.86
C ALA A 449 11.95 20.61 5.69
N LEU A 450 11.74 19.31 5.96
CA LEU A 450 11.70 18.26 4.94
C LEU A 450 10.55 18.47 3.95
N ILE A 451 9.34 18.79 4.43
CA ILE A 451 8.19 19.09 3.58
C ILE A 451 8.50 20.32 2.70
N ARG A 452 9.04 21.38 3.29
CA ARG A 452 9.39 22.60 2.55
C ARG A 452 10.41 22.33 1.46
N GLU A 453 11.51 21.66 1.81
CA GLU A 453 12.59 21.32 0.89
C GLU A 453 12.08 20.52 -0.32
N PHE A 454 11.22 19.51 -0.06
CA PHE A 454 10.61 18.71 -1.13
C PHE A 454 9.68 19.55 -2.00
N VAL A 455 8.74 20.28 -1.40
CA VAL A 455 7.70 21.01 -2.12
C VAL A 455 8.31 22.13 -2.97
N GLU A 456 9.27 22.89 -2.43
CA GLU A 456 9.95 23.98 -3.16
C GLU A 456 10.73 23.43 -4.37
N HIS A 457 11.43 22.31 -4.21
CA HIS A 457 12.18 21.71 -5.31
C HIS A 457 11.27 21.03 -6.34
N HIS A 458 10.41 20.13 -5.87
CA HIS A 458 9.65 19.23 -6.75
C HIS A 458 8.55 19.94 -7.53
N TYR A 459 7.90 20.94 -6.93
CA TYR A 459 6.83 21.70 -7.56
C TYR A 459 7.25 23.08 -8.05
N GLY A 460 8.43 23.59 -7.70
CA GLY A 460 9.01 24.82 -8.20
C GLY A 460 8.04 26.00 -8.18
N PRO A 461 7.70 26.61 -9.35
CA PRO A 461 6.76 27.74 -9.41
C PRO A 461 5.35 27.43 -8.87
N GLY A 462 4.97 26.15 -8.79
CA GLY A 462 3.70 25.68 -8.26
C GLY A 462 3.70 25.43 -6.75
N ALA A 463 4.83 25.53 -6.06
CA ALA A 463 4.99 25.20 -4.65
C ALA A 463 3.98 25.89 -3.74
N GLU A 464 3.66 27.17 -3.99
CA GLU A 464 2.68 27.93 -3.19
C GLU A 464 1.29 27.29 -3.23
N ALA A 465 0.86 26.76 -4.37
CA ALA A 465 -0.44 26.10 -4.49
C ALA A 465 -0.47 24.77 -3.72
N VAL A 466 0.63 24.01 -3.73
CA VAL A 466 0.77 22.76 -2.96
C VAL A 466 0.80 23.06 -1.45
N PHE A 467 1.53 24.08 -1.00
CA PHE A 467 1.48 24.51 0.40
C PHE A 467 0.09 24.95 0.83
N ALA A 468 -0.64 25.67 -0.04
CA ALA A 468 -2.03 26.06 0.25
C ALA A 468 -2.93 24.83 0.41
N TYR A 469 -2.74 23.80 -0.42
CA TYR A 469 -3.44 22.51 -0.27
C TYR A 469 -3.11 21.85 1.06
N LEU A 470 -1.83 21.61 1.35
CA LEU A 470 -1.39 20.96 2.60
C LEU A 470 -1.92 21.68 3.84
N ASN A 471 -1.70 23.01 3.92
CA ASN A 471 -2.12 23.80 5.06
C ASN A 471 -3.65 23.90 5.17
N GLY A 472 -4.35 23.95 4.03
CA GLY A 472 -5.82 24.03 4.00
C GLY A 472 -6.46 22.74 4.52
N VAL A 473 -6.03 21.58 4.08
CA VAL A 473 -6.61 20.29 4.55
C VAL A 473 -6.24 20.01 6.01
N ILE A 474 -5.04 20.40 6.46
CA ILE A 474 -4.65 20.32 7.86
C ILE A 474 -5.53 21.22 8.73
N ALA A 475 -5.70 22.48 8.34
CA ALA A 475 -6.53 23.44 9.08
C ALA A 475 -8.00 23.01 9.12
N ALA A 476 -8.51 22.46 8.01
CA ALA A 476 -9.88 21.95 7.95
C ALA A 476 -10.11 20.81 8.95
N VAL A 477 -9.21 19.84 9.03
CA VAL A 477 -9.31 18.72 9.99
C VAL A 477 -9.13 19.20 11.44
N GLU A 478 -8.26 20.18 11.69
CA GLU A 478 -8.07 20.74 13.03
C GLU A 478 -9.29 21.52 13.53
N ALA A 479 -10.05 22.12 12.62
CA ALA A 479 -11.33 22.81 12.94
C ALA A 479 -12.45 21.81 13.31
N HIS A 480 -12.31 20.53 12.98
CA HIS A 480 -13.29 19.47 13.19
C HIS A 480 -12.76 18.34 14.09
N PRO A 481 -12.46 18.61 15.37
CA PRO A 481 -11.89 17.62 16.29
C PRO A 481 -12.81 16.43 16.57
N GLU A 482 -14.10 16.53 16.26
CA GLU A 482 -15.08 15.45 16.36
C GLU A 482 -14.94 14.39 15.25
N CYS A 483 -14.32 14.74 14.10
CA CYS A 483 -14.11 13.79 13.00
C CYS A 483 -13.06 12.77 13.37
N LYS A 484 -13.41 11.50 13.27
CA LYS A 484 -12.54 10.35 13.53
C LYS A 484 -12.48 9.51 12.27
N ASP A 485 -11.55 9.84 11.40
CA ASP A 485 -11.28 9.04 10.22
C ASP A 485 -10.07 8.14 10.45
N GLY A 486 -10.17 6.92 9.95
CA GLY A 486 -9.10 5.95 9.92
C GLY A 486 -8.65 5.66 8.49
N CYS A 487 -7.85 4.61 8.35
CA CYS A 487 -7.28 4.22 7.05
C CYS A 487 -8.29 3.54 6.08
N ASN A 488 -9.57 3.47 6.42
CA ASN A 488 -10.66 2.91 5.59
C ASN A 488 -11.92 3.79 5.64
N ALA A 489 -11.77 5.11 5.66
CA ALA A 489 -12.86 6.07 5.79
C ALA A 489 -12.77 7.15 4.70
N PRO A 490 -13.30 6.90 3.49
CA PRO A 490 -13.11 7.77 2.32
C PRO A 490 -14.02 9.01 2.32
N ASP A 491 -14.62 9.41 3.44
CA ASP A 491 -15.54 10.54 3.51
C ASP A 491 -14.86 11.81 4.04
N THR A 492 -14.80 12.84 3.20
CA THR A 492 -14.28 14.16 3.57
C THR A 492 -15.38 15.15 3.97
N ASN A 493 -16.67 14.77 3.88
CA ASN A 493 -17.79 15.69 4.11
C ASN A 493 -17.87 16.21 5.55
N GLY A 494 -17.34 15.45 6.51
CA GLY A 494 -17.36 15.81 7.93
C GLY A 494 -16.37 16.91 8.32
N TRP A 495 -15.32 17.14 7.53
CA TRP A 495 -14.22 18.04 7.91
C TRP A 495 -13.81 19.04 6.82
N LEU A 496 -14.02 18.73 5.53
CA LEU A 496 -13.68 19.62 4.42
C LEU A 496 -14.97 20.22 3.85
N SER A 497 -15.24 21.51 4.08
CA SER A 497 -16.42 22.18 3.54
C SER A 497 -16.38 22.25 2.00
N ASP A 498 -17.55 22.42 1.39
CA ASP A 498 -17.64 22.54 -0.07
C ASP A 498 -16.89 23.79 -0.57
N GLU A 499 -16.96 24.90 0.17
CA GLU A 499 -16.26 26.16 -0.15
C GLU A 499 -14.75 26.00 -0.08
N GLU A 500 -14.25 25.34 0.96
CA GLU A 500 -12.80 25.12 1.13
C GLU A 500 -12.27 24.13 0.10
N LEU A 501 -12.99 23.04 -0.19
CA LEU A 501 -12.66 22.13 -1.28
C LEU A 501 -12.50 22.88 -2.60
N VAL A 502 -13.51 23.70 -2.96
CA VAL A 502 -13.49 24.45 -4.23
C VAL A 502 -12.36 25.47 -4.26
N ARG A 503 -12.11 26.18 -3.16
CA ARG A 503 -11.02 27.14 -3.03
C ARG A 503 -9.64 26.49 -3.25
N LEU A 504 -9.39 25.36 -2.57
CA LEU A 504 -8.12 24.63 -2.66
C LEU A 504 -7.95 24.00 -4.04
N TRP A 505 -9.01 23.35 -4.55
CA TRP A 505 -9.02 22.76 -5.88
C TRP A 505 -8.73 23.80 -6.95
N ARG A 506 -9.42 24.94 -6.92
CA ARG A 506 -9.25 26.01 -7.92
C ARG A 506 -7.82 26.52 -7.96
N LYS A 507 -7.21 26.77 -6.78
CA LYS A 507 -5.81 27.23 -6.71
C LYS A 507 -4.84 26.24 -7.34
N LEU A 508 -4.96 24.94 -7.06
CA LEU A 508 -4.11 23.90 -7.66
C LEU A 508 -4.39 23.73 -9.16
N TYR A 509 -5.66 23.64 -9.54
CA TYR A 509 -6.09 23.43 -10.93
C TYR A 509 -5.62 24.58 -11.84
N ASP A 510 -5.83 25.83 -11.45
CA ASP A 510 -5.38 26.99 -12.21
C ASP A 510 -3.86 27.05 -12.31
N THR A 511 -3.13 26.73 -11.23
CA THR A 511 -1.68 26.68 -11.23
C THR A 511 -1.16 25.58 -12.16
N ALA A 512 -1.77 24.40 -12.15
CA ALA A 512 -1.43 23.31 -13.06
C ALA A 512 -1.69 23.69 -14.52
N GLY A 513 -2.82 24.36 -14.80
CA GLY A 513 -3.15 24.88 -16.13
C GLY A 513 -2.17 25.94 -16.61
N ALA A 514 -1.76 26.86 -15.75
CA ALA A 514 -0.77 27.89 -16.08
C ALA A 514 0.62 27.33 -16.38
N LEU A 515 0.96 26.16 -15.86
CA LEU A 515 2.25 25.48 -16.04
C LEU A 515 2.14 24.22 -16.92
N ALA A 516 1.03 24.04 -17.64
CA ALA A 516 0.78 22.81 -18.42
C ALA A 516 1.85 22.53 -19.49
N ASP A 517 2.45 23.58 -20.07
CA ASP A 517 3.49 23.47 -21.08
C ASP A 517 4.90 23.28 -20.48
N ASP A 518 5.07 23.38 -19.16
CA ASP A 518 6.35 23.09 -18.51
C ASP A 518 6.57 21.59 -18.44
N PRO A 519 7.65 21.06 -19.04
CA PRO A 519 7.86 19.62 -19.14
C PRO A 519 8.18 18.93 -17.79
N VAL A 520 8.57 19.72 -16.78
CA VAL A 520 8.92 19.22 -15.43
C VAL A 520 7.77 19.45 -14.45
N TYR A 521 7.32 20.69 -14.30
CA TYR A 521 6.35 21.05 -13.28
C TYR A 521 4.90 20.81 -13.68
N GLY A 522 4.58 20.87 -14.98
CA GLY A 522 3.23 20.61 -15.47
C GLY A 522 2.69 19.23 -15.06
N PRO A 523 3.37 18.12 -15.40
CA PRO A 523 2.96 16.77 -15.00
C PRO A 523 2.86 16.57 -13.48
N ARG A 524 3.82 17.14 -12.72
CA ARG A 524 3.84 17.03 -11.24
C ARG A 524 2.66 17.74 -10.60
N LEU A 525 2.32 18.94 -11.09
CA LEU A 525 1.17 19.70 -10.61
C LEU A 525 -0.15 19.08 -11.03
N ALA A 526 -0.26 18.57 -12.25
CA ALA A 526 -1.44 17.84 -12.68
C ALA A 526 -1.71 16.63 -11.75
N THR A 527 -0.67 15.87 -11.41
CA THR A 527 -0.76 14.77 -10.44
C THR A 527 -1.20 15.26 -9.05
N ALA A 528 -0.65 16.38 -8.57
CA ALA A 528 -1.01 16.95 -7.27
C ALA A 528 -2.48 17.42 -7.17
N THR A 529 -3.14 17.71 -8.31
CA THR A 529 -4.57 18.10 -8.31
C THR A 529 -5.52 16.91 -8.16
N ILE A 530 -5.05 15.69 -8.42
CA ILE A 530 -5.91 14.50 -8.49
C ILE A 530 -6.78 14.34 -7.22
N PRO A 531 -6.24 14.41 -5.98
CA PRO A 531 -7.03 14.21 -4.78
C PRO A 531 -8.23 15.15 -4.66
N LEU A 532 -8.03 16.45 -4.89
CA LEU A 532 -9.11 17.44 -4.82
C LEU A 532 -10.07 17.31 -6.00
N THR A 533 -9.58 16.98 -7.19
CA THR A 533 -10.43 16.78 -8.37
C THR A 533 -11.34 15.56 -8.20
N VAL A 534 -10.82 14.46 -7.71
CA VAL A 534 -11.61 13.26 -7.40
C VAL A 534 -12.66 13.60 -6.32
N ASN A 535 -12.26 14.31 -5.25
CA ASN A 535 -13.19 14.73 -4.20
C ASN A 535 -14.31 15.64 -4.74
N LEU A 536 -13.99 16.57 -5.62
CA LEU A 536 -14.98 17.42 -6.29
C LEU A 536 -16.04 16.60 -7.06
N PHE A 537 -15.61 15.55 -7.78
CA PHE A 537 -16.55 14.67 -8.50
C PHE A 537 -17.31 13.73 -7.56
N GLU A 538 -16.73 13.26 -6.46
CA GLU A 538 -17.49 12.53 -5.44
C GLU A 538 -18.59 13.40 -4.81
N ARG A 539 -18.44 14.75 -4.84
CA ARG A 539 -19.46 15.73 -4.51
C ARG A 539 -20.15 16.30 -5.77
N ALA A 540 -20.51 15.43 -6.72
CA ALA A 540 -21.02 15.81 -8.04
C ALA A 540 -22.16 16.85 -8.03
N LYS A 541 -22.97 16.90 -6.95
CA LYS A 541 -24.03 17.91 -6.76
C LYS A 541 -23.51 19.34 -6.92
N LEU A 542 -22.25 19.63 -6.61
CA LEU A 542 -21.63 20.96 -6.74
C LEU A 542 -21.52 21.41 -8.19
N LEU A 543 -21.42 20.47 -9.13
CA LEU A 543 -21.32 20.71 -10.57
C LEU A 543 -22.64 20.44 -11.31
N GLN A 544 -23.59 19.72 -10.71
CA GLN A 544 -24.87 19.38 -11.33
C GLN A 544 -25.90 20.50 -11.31
N VAL A 545 -25.74 21.48 -10.41
CA VAL A 545 -26.61 22.66 -10.40
C VAL A 545 -26.26 23.64 -11.53
N PRO A 546 -27.21 24.48 -12.00
CA PRO A 546 -26.94 25.49 -13.01
C PRO A 546 -25.77 26.40 -12.63
N PRO A 547 -24.99 26.92 -13.59
CA PRO A 547 -23.80 27.73 -13.32
C PRO A 547 -24.00 28.87 -12.35
N GLU A 548 -25.14 29.56 -12.44
CA GLU A 548 -25.48 30.69 -11.56
C GLU A 548 -25.76 30.29 -10.11
N GLN A 549 -26.03 29.03 -9.84
CA GLN A 549 -26.26 28.49 -8.50
C GLN A 549 -25.00 27.81 -7.91
N ARG A 550 -23.93 27.66 -8.71
CA ARG A 550 -22.67 27.07 -8.27
C ARG A 550 -21.91 28.04 -7.34
N LEU A 551 -21.06 27.46 -6.52
CA LEU A 551 -20.03 28.24 -5.80
C LEU A 551 -19.19 29.05 -6.80
N GLU A 552 -18.73 30.22 -6.39
CA GLU A 552 -18.06 31.18 -7.29
C GLU A 552 -16.93 30.55 -8.10
N GLY A 553 -16.08 29.72 -7.46
CA GLY A 553 -14.98 29.00 -8.14
C GLY A 553 -15.42 27.93 -9.15
N LEU A 554 -16.71 27.59 -9.24
CA LEU A 554 -17.24 26.58 -10.15
C LEU A 554 -18.14 27.13 -11.26
N ARG A 555 -18.45 28.42 -11.28
CA ARG A 555 -19.43 29.01 -12.21
C ARG A 555 -19.07 28.80 -13.68
N GLU A 556 -17.80 28.93 -14.01
CA GLU A 556 -17.29 28.80 -15.38
C GLU A 556 -16.64 27.42 -15.67
N VAL A 557 -16.83 26.46 -14.77
CA VAL A 557 -16.20 25.13 -14.90
C VAL A 557 -17.02 24.24 -15.82
N ASP A 558 -16.40 23.75 -16.90
CA ASP A 558 -16.91 22.63 -17.67
C ASP A 558 -16.43 21.31 -17.03
N ALA A 559 -17.38 20.53 -16.55
CA ALA A 559 -17.08 19.25 -15.89
C ALA A 559 -16.37 18.23 -16.82
N ASN A 560 -16.63 18.28 -18.14
CA ASN A 560 -16.00 17.38 -19.09
C ASN A 560 -14.54 17.77 -19.34
N GLU A 561 -14.23 19.05 -19.44
CA GLU A 561 -12.84 19.55 -19.54
C GLU A 561 -12.02 19.14 -18.31
N VAL A 562 -12.63 19.22 -17.11
CA VAL A 562 -11.98 18.77 -15.87
C VAL A 562 -11.79 17.26 -15.85
N LEU A 563 -12.74 16.48 -16.39
CA LEU A 563 -12.58 15.02 -16.53
C LEU A 563 -11.50 14.65 -17.55
N ASP A 564 -11.36 15.41 -18.64
CA ASP A 564 -10.28 15.21 -19.62
C ASP A 564 -8.91 15.49 -18.99
N PHE A 565 -8.81 16.57 -18.23
CA PHE A 565 -7.61 16.90 -17.45
C PHE A 565 -7.27 15.78 -16.43
N LEU A 566 -8.26 15.32 -15.67
CA LEU A 566 -8.07 14.26 -14.68
C LEU A 566 -7.64 12.93 -15.33
N GLU A 567 -8.26 12.56 -16.45
CA GLU A 567 -7.88 11.36 -17.20
C GLU A 567 -6.43 11.43 -17.68
N ALA A 568 -6.00 12.58 -18.20
CA ALA A 568 -4.62 12.82 -18.60
C ALA A 568 -3.65 12.72 -17.40
N ALA A 569 -4.01 13.32 -16.26
CA ALA A 569 -3.22 13.25 -15.03
C ALA A 569 -3.08 11.82 -14.50
N LEU A 570 -4.17 11.06 -14.42
CA LEU A 570 -4.18 9.65 -14.01
C LEU A 570 -3.34 8.77 -14.94
N LYS A 571 -3.39 9.04 -16.25
CA LYS A 571 -2.59 8.33 -17.24
C LYS A 571 -1.10 8.65 -17.08
N THR A 572 -0.75 9.92 -16.86
CA THR A 572 0.64 10.36 -16.62
C THR A 572 1.23 9.70 -15.36
N ALA A 573 0.42 9.59 -14.31
CA ALA A 573 0.81 8.96 -13.07
C ALA A 573 0.68 7.41 -13.10
N ASP A 574 0.27 6.81 -14.23
CA ASP A 574 0.03 5.36 -14.39
C ASP A 574 -0.86 4.78 -13.27
N CYS A 575 -2.02 5.39 -13.07
CA CYS A 575 -2.97 5.06 -12.01
C CYS A 575 -4.21 4.35 -12.54
N PRO A 576 -4.18 3.03 -12.70
CA PRO A 576 -5.32 2.27 -13.25
C PRO A 576 -6.46 2.05 -12.25
N TYR A 577 -6.21 2.17 -10.93
CA TYR A 577 -7.19 1.89 -9.87
C TYR A 577 -7.17 2.98 -8.79
N LEU A 578 -8.28 3.16 -8.09
CA LEU A 578 -8.47 4.21 -7.07
C LEU A 578 -8.43 3.69 -5.63
N ALA A 579 -8.43 2.38 -5.41
CA ALA A 579 -8.48 1.76 -4.10
C ALA A 579 -7.61 0.51 -4.05
N GLU A 580 -7.25 0.08 -2.83
CA GLU A 580 -6.49 -1.15 -2.59
C GLU A 580 -7.16 -2.38 -3.20
N GLY A 581 -6.34 -3.33 -3.67
CA GLY A 581 -6.80 -4.59 -4.26
C GLY A 581 -7.49 -4.43 -5.61
N ALA A 582 -7.17 -3.35 -6.35
CA ALA A 582 -7.75 -3.06 -7.67
C ALA A 582 -9.29 -2.94 -7.68
N ARG A 583 -9.89 -2.57 -6.53
CA ARG A 583 -11.36 -2.60 -6.34
C ARG A 583 -12.12 -1.56 -7.16
N THR A 584 -11.48 -0.45 -7.56
CA THR A 584 -12.13 0.62 -8.33
C THR A 584 -11.24 1.03 -9.49
N ALA A 585 -11.58 0.59 -10.71
CA ALA A 585 -10.82 1.02 -11.88
C ALA A 585 -11.07 2.50 -12.20
N ALA A 586 -10.00 3.24 -12.42
CA ALA A 586 -10.05 4.67 -12.77
C ALA A 586 -10.87 4.90 -14.04
N ARG A 587 -10.73 4.03 -15.05
CA ARG A 587 -11.52 4.07 -16.29
C ARG A 587 -13.03 4.04 -16.03
N ASP A 588 -13.49 3.20 -15.13
CA ASP A 588 -14.92 3.04 -14.90
C ASP A 588 -15.45 4.14 -14.00
N TRP A 589 -14.64 4.64 -13.09
CA TRP A 589 -14.94 5.82 -12.30
C TRP A 589 -15.10 7.05 -13.22
N LEU A 590 -14.16 7.27 -14.14
CA LEU A 590 -14.26 8.34 -15.16
C LEU A 590 -15.50 8.17 -16.03
N ALA A 591 -15.78 6.97 -16.53
CA ALA A 591 -16.96 6.69 -17.36
C ALA A 591 -18.27 7.03 -16.62
N LYS A 592 -18.37 6.71 -15.33
CA LYS A 592 -19.50 7.09 -14.47
C LYS A 592 -19.75 8.60 -14.47
N TYR A 593 -18.69 9.40 -14.26
CA TYR A 593 -18.84 10.85 -14.17
C TYR A 593 -19.00 11.51 -15.56
N ARG A 594 -18.37 10.98 -16.60
CA ARG A 594 -18.65 11.40 -17.98
C ARG A 594 -20.12 11.19 -18.36
N ALA A 595 -20.71 10.06 -18.01
CA ALA A 595 -22.13 9.82 -18.18
C ALA A 595 -23.00 10.84 -17.40
N THR A 596 -22.56 11.23 -16.19
CA THR A 596 -23.28 12.20 -15.35
C THR A 596 -23.28 13.60 -15.94
N PHE A 597 -22.18 14.06 -16.56
CA PHE A 597 -22.01 15.44 -17.03
C PHE A 597 -22.15 15.60 -18.56
N GLY A 598 -22.10 14.50 -19.32
CA GLY A 598 -22.22 14.51 -20.77
C GLY A 598 -23.64 14.74 -21.32
N GLY A 599 -24.61 15.13 -20.47
CA GLY A 599 -26.00 15.32 -20.86
C GLY A 599 -26.75 13.99 -21.18
N ALA A 600 -26.05 12.88 -21.16
CA ALA A 600 -26.65 11.56 -21.14
C ALA A 600 -26.95 11.20 -19.69
N VAL A 601 -28.21 11.21 -19.32
CA VAL A 601 -28.70 10.55 -18.10
C VAL A 601 -27.97 9.21 -18.01
N MET A 602 -27.49 8.78 -16.80
CA MET A 602 -26.82 7.48 -16.55
C MET A 602 -27.62 6.24 -17.02
N VAL A 603 -28.66 6.45 -17.76
CA VAL A 603 -29.55 5.51 -18.45
C VAL A 603 -28.95 4.99 -19.76
N ASN A 604 -27.82 5.52 -20.24
CA ASN A 604 -27.22 5.19 -21.54
C ASN A 604 -25.86 4.47 -21.48
N ARG A 605 -25.60 3.64 -20.48
CA ARG A 605 -24.88 2.42 -20.85
C ARG A 605 -25.90 1.59 -21.65
N ALA A 606 -25.69 1.49 -22.95
CA ALA A 606 -26.54 0.66 -23.79
C ALA A 606 -26.72 -0.69 -23.12
N SER A 607 -27.95 -1.15 -23.02
CA SER A 607 -28.22 -2.49 -22.52
C SER A 607 -27.37 -3.48 -23.31
N GLU A 608 -26.63 -4.31 -22.62
CA GLU A 608 -25.77 -5.31 -23.25
C GLU A 608 -26.67 -6.47 -23.75
N GLY A 609 -26.53 -6.82 -25.03
CA GLY A 609 -27.33 -7.84 -25.65
C GLY A 609 -28.76 -7.42 -26.01
N GLU A 610 -29.55 -8.37 -26.49
CA GLU A 610 -30.94 -8.17 -26.88
C GLU A 610 -31.86 -8.10 -25.65
N ARG A 611 -33.01 -7.41 -25.84
CA ARG A 611 -34.05 -7.37 -24.81
C ARG A 611 -34.51 -8.81 -24.50
N PRO A 612 -34.55 -9.20 -23.19
CA PRO A 612 -35.09 -10.50 -22.85
C PRO A 612 -36.53 -10.66 -23.35
N PRO A 613 -36.90 -11.81 -23.95
CA PRO A 613 -38.23 -12.04 -24.50
C PRO A 613 -39.38 -11.83 -23.49
N GLN A 614 -39.09 -11.98 -22.20
CA GLN A 614 -40.03 -11.81 -21.10
C GLN A 614 -40.29 -10.33 -20.74
N VAL A 615 -39.47 -9.40 -21.25
CA VAL A 615 -39.62 -7.96 -21.02
C VAL A 615 -40.46 -7.36 -22.15
N ALA A 616 -41.63 -6.80 -21.83
CA ALA A 616 -42.55 -6.21 -22.81
C ALA A 616 -41.87 -5.11 -23.65
N ALA A 617 -42.27 -4.99 -24.92
CA ALA A 617 -41.60 -4.12 -25.89
C ALA A 617 -41.74 -2.62 -25.55
N ASP A 618 -42.73 -2.24 -24.80
CA ASP A 618 -43.07 -0.89 -24.39
C ASP A 618 -42.46 -0.49 -23.02
N ARG A 619 -41.75 -1.41 -22.35
CA ARG A 619 -41.08 -1.13 -21.05
C ARG A 619 -39.70 -0.55 -21.27
N ASP A 620 -39.37 0.50 -20.52
CA ASP A 620 -38.01 0.97 -20.36
C ASP A 620 -37.20 -0.05 -19.57
N TRP A 621 -36.13 -0.53 -20.16
CA TRP A 621 -35.29 -1.56 -19.57
C TRP A 621 -33.78 -1.27 -19.69
N TRP A 622 -33.04 -1.80 -18.75
CA TRP A 622 -31.57 -1.82 -18.74
C TRP A 622 -31.13 -3.22 -18.39
N GLY A 623 -30.08 -3.69 -19.03
CA GLY A 623 -29.51 -4.99 -18.74
C GLY A 623 -28.04 -5.04 -19.02
N TRP A 624 -27.31 -5.73 -18.16
CA TRP A 624 -25.86 -5.88 -18.26
C TRP A 624 -25.48 -7.32 -18.02
N GLN A 625 -24.43 -7.75 -18.70
CA GLN A 625 -23.76 -9.02 -18.41
C GLN A 625 -23.17 -8.95 -17.01
N VAL A 626 -23.37 -9.98 -16.21
CA VAL A 626 -23.00 -9.96 -14.78
C VAL A 626 -21.50 -9.91 -14.61
N GLU A 627 -20.71 -10.55 -15.47
CA GLU A 627 -19.27 -10.51 -15.49
C GLU A 627 -18.72 -9.09 -15.71
N ASN A 628 -19.46 -8.22 -16.39
CA ASN A 628 -19.10 -6.81 -16.58
C ASN A 628 -19.43 -5.91 -15.39
N LEU A 629 -20.25 -6.39 -14.45
CA LEU A 629 -20.65 -5.67 -13.23
C LEU A 629 -19.84 -6.10 -12.01
N TYR A 630 -19.21 -7.24 -12.08
CA TYR A 630 -18.48 -7.87 -10.98
C TYR A 630 -16.98 -7.57 -11.03
N ARG A 631 -16.32 -7.44 -9.85
CA ARG A 631 -14.91 -7.03 -9.80
C ARG A 631 -14.02 -7.68 -8.75
N ASP A 632 -14.49 -8.63 -7.98
CA ASP A 632 -13.61 -9.30 -7.04
C ASP A 632 -12.95 -10.55 -7.66
N GLN A 633 -11.76 -10.36 -8.23
CA GLN A 633 -10.98 -11.44 -8.84
C GLN A 633 -10.63 -12.58 -7.85
N ASN A 634 -10.66 -12.32 -6.54
CA ASN A 634 -10.35 -13.33 -5.53
C ASN A 634 -11.46 -14.38 -5.38
N CYS A 635 -12.66 -14.09 -5.89
CA CYS A 635 -13.76 -15.04 -5.89
C CYS A 635 -13.75 -16.00 -7.08
N PHE A 636 -12.97 -15.71 -8.13
CA PHE A 636 -12.85 -16.58 -9.29
C PHE A 636 -11.81 -17.68 -9.06
N GLY A 637 -12.09 -18.87 -9.59
CA GLY A 637 -11.18 -20.00 -9.59
C GLY A 637 -11.89 -21.36 -9.58
N PRO A 638 -11.16 -22.44 -9.87
CA PRO A 638 -11.70 -23.80 -9.89
C PRO A 638 -12.44 -24.12 -8.58
N LYS A 639 -13.65 -24.63 -8.69
CA LYS A 639 -14.56 -24.96 -7.57
C LYS A 639 -15.08 -23.75 -6.78
N ARG A 640 -14.93 -22.56 -7.31
CA ARG A 640 -15.47 -21.31 -6.77
C ARG A 640 -16.43 -20.73 -7.78
N MET A 641 -16.24 -19.49 -8.15
CA MET A 641 -16.95 -18.82 -9.21
C MET A 641 -16.12 -18.88 -10.49
N GLU A 642 -16.70 -19.35 -11.58
CA GLU A 642 -16.01 -19.53 -12.86
C GLU A 642 -16.82 -18.87 -13.98
N LEU A 643 -16.16 -18.08 -14.83
CA LEU A 643 -16.73 -17.62 -16.09
C LEU A 643 -16.52 -18.72 -17.13
N LEU A 644 -17.59 -19.33 -17.59
CA LEU A 644 -17.57 -20.47 -18.49
C LEU A 644 -18.39 -20.17 -19.76
N THR A 645 -17.98 -20.80 -20.87
CA THR A 645 -18.77 -20.80 -22.09
C THR A 645 -20.11 -21.51 -21.85
N ASP A 646 -21.21 -20.84 -22.14
CA ASP A 646 -22.54 -21.39 -22.05
C ASP A 646 -23.37 -20.93 -23.29
N ALA A 647 -23.66 -21.86 -24.18
CA ALA A 647 -24.29 -21.58 -25.46
C ALA A 647 -25.73 -21.01 -25.33
N VAL A 648 -26.34 -21.09 -24.13
CA VAL A 648 -27.69 -20.56 -23.87
C VAL A 648 -27.65 -19.23 -23.10
N ALA A 649 -26.48 -18.78 -22.68
CA ALA A 649 -26.28 -17.43 -22.14
C ALA A 649 -26.43 -16.38 -23.27
N SER A 650 -26.81 -15.18 -22.90
CA SER A 650 -27.16 -14.13 -23.84
C SER A 650 -26.00 -13.64 -24.72
N ASP A 651 -24.75 -13.82 -24.26
CA ASP A 651 -23.52 -13.51 -24.99
C ASP A 651 -22.58 -14.73 -25.17
N GLY A 652 -23.08 -15.91 -24.80
CA GLY A 652 -22.30 -17.16 -24.87
C GLY A 652 -21.42 -17.45 -23.68
N GLN A 653 -21.50 -16.65 -22.61
CA GLN A 653 -20.80 -16.84 -21.37
C GLN A 653 -21.69 -16.71 -20.14
N GLY A 654 -21.42 -17.45 -19.09
CA GLY A 654 -22.16 -17.38 -17.84
C GLY A 654 -21.26 -17.58 -16.63
N ILE A 655 -21.60 -16.96 -15.50
CA ILE A 655 -20.94 -17.20 -14.25
C ILE A 655 -21.54 -18.43 -13.59
N ALA A 656 -20.72 -19.46 -13.41
CA ALA A 656 -21.08 -20.72 -12.76
C ALA A 656 -20.54 -20.74 -11.32
N MET A 657 -21.40 -21.12 -10.35
CA MET A 657 -21.04 -21.22 -8.94
C MET A 657 -21.53 -22.56 -8.36
N PRO A 658 -20.66 -23.40 -7.78
CA PRO A 658 -21.08 -24.65 -7.18
C PRO A 658 -21.86 -24.41 -5.87
N CYS A 659 -22.92 -25.20 -5.65
CA CYS A 659 -23.76 -25.11 -4.44
C CYS A 659 -23.18 -25.86 -3.24
N THR A 660 -21.87 -25.82 -3.06
CA THR A 660 -21.13 -26.47 -1.95
C THR A 660 -20.77 -25.53 -0.82
N HIS A 661 -20.88 -24.22 -1.01
CA HIS A 661 -20.62 -23.18 -0.02
C HIS A 661 -21.32 -21.87 -0.41
N THR A 662 -21.39 -20.91 0.51
CA THR A 662 -22.07 -19.62 0.34
C THR A 662 -21.13 -18.43 0.30
N GLU A 663 -19.81 -18.65 0.38
CA GLU A 663 -18.81 -17.59 0.55
C GLU A 663 -18.44 -16.87 -0.77
N TRP A 664 -18.70 -17.51 -1.90
CA TRP A 664 -18.40 -16.98 -3.23
C TRP A 664 -19.70 -16.58 -3.91
N PHE A 665 -19.87 -15.30 -4.17
CA PHE A 665 -21.10 -14.78 -4.74
C PHE A 665 -20.83 -13.62 -5.68
N VAL A 666 -21.73 -13.47 -6.68
CA VAL A 666 -21.73 -12.34 -7.59
C VAL A 666 -22.17 -11.09 -6.85
N GLN A 667 -21.42 -10.01 -6.99
CA GLN A 667 -21.76 -8.69 -6.49
C GLN A 667 -21.88 -7.72 -7.66
N CYS A 668 -23.05 -7.17 -7.88
CA CYS A 668 -23.29 -6.17 -8.92
C CYS A 668 -23.19 -4.78 -8.30
N TRP A 669 -22.03 -4.16 -8.44
CA TRP A 669 -21.75 -2.78 -8.06
C TRP A 669 -22.02 -1.82 -9.22
N HIS A 670 -22.06 -0.52 -8.95
CA HIS A 670 -22.24 0.54 -9.95
C HIS A 670 -23.56 0.50 -10.71
N ILE A 671 -24.61 0.05 -10.04
CA ILE A 671 -25.97 0.03 -10.57
C ILE A 671 -26.52 1.47 -10.51
N PRO A 672 -27.32 1.92 -11.52
CA PRO A 672 -27.92 3.22 -11.48
C PRO A 672 -28.72 3.47 -10.20
N PRO A 673 -28.57 4.63 -9.53
CA PRO A 673 -29.44 4.97 -8.42
C PRO A 673 -30.86 5.25 -8.90
N GLY A 674 -31.85 4.88 -8.11
CA GLY A 674 -33.25 5.07 -8.42
C GLY A 674 -34.13 3.90 -8.01
N ARG A 675 -35.40 3.98 -8.37
CA ARG A 675 -36.40 2.98 -8.08
C ARG A 675 -36.62 2.08 -9.29
N PHE A 676 -36.33 0.78 -9.14
CA PHE A 676 -36.39 -0.19 -10.22
C PHE A 676 -37.08 -1.49 -9.79
N GLU A 677 -37.78 -2.13 -10.73
CA GLU A 677 -38.03 -3.56 -10.64
C GLU A 677 -36.75 -4.29 -11.05
N VAL A 678 -36.21 -5.12 -10.16
CA VAL A 678 -34.92 -5.78 -10.31
C VAL A 678 -35.10 -7.24 -10.62
N TYR A 679 -34.43 -7.72 -11.66
CA TYR A 679 -34.41 -9.11 -12.09
C TYR A 679 -32.99 -9.60 -12.34
N LEU A 680 -32.80 -10.92 -12.21
CA LEU A 680 -31.57 -11.61 -12.59
C LEU A 680 -31.91 -12.77 -13.51
N THR A 681 -31.16 -13.00 -14.58
CA THR A 681 -31.29 -14.22 -15.39
C THR A 681 -30.39 -15.31 -14.79
N ALA A 682 -31.02 -16.43 -14.41
CA ALA A 682 -30.32 -17.54 -13.75
C ALA A 682 -30.91 -18.90 -14.11
N ARG A 683 -30.09 -19.96 -14.01
CA ARG A 683 -30.48 -21.36 -14.10
C ARG A 683 -29.66 -22.22 -13.16
N CYS A 684 -30.01 -23.50 -12.98
CA CYS A 684 -29.18 -24.44 -12.25
C CYS A 684 -29.08 -25.81 -12.90
N ASP A 685 -27.96 -26.47 -12.69
CA ASP A 685 -27.71 -27.85 -13.02
C ASP A 685 -27.91 -28.71 -11.77
N LEU A 686 -28.65 -29.79 -11.88
CA LEU A 686 -28.75 -30.79 -10.80
C LEU A 686 -27.64 -31.83 -10.89
N LYS A 687 -27.26 -32.38 -9.75
CA LYS A 687 -26.39 -33.57 -9.72
C LYS A 687 -27.10 -34.74 -10.41
N PRO A 688 -26.37 -35.68 -11.01
CA PRO A 688 -26.92 -36.84 -11.68
C PRO A 688 -27.92 -37.63 -10.80
N GLY A 689 -29.19 -37.71 -11.27
CA GLY A 689 -30.23 -38.46 -10.56
C GLY A 689 -30.88 -37.73 -9.38
N ALA A 690 -30.51 -36.48 -9.11
CA ALA A 690 -31.11 -35.69 -8.04
C ALA A 690 -32.42 -35.02 -8.47
N GLU A 691 -33.29 -34.75 -7.50
CA GLU A 691 -34.54 -34.00 -7.71
C GLU A 691 -34.32 -32.50 -7.44
N ALA A 692 -35.10 -31.64 -8.09
CA ALA A 692 -35.02 -30.19 -7.90
C ALA A 692 -35.69 -29.77 -6.60
N ALA A 693 -35.03 -30.05 -5.47
CA ALA A 693 -35.52 -29.78 -4.12
C ALA A 693 -34.64 -28.77 -3.39
N GLY A 694 -35.26 -28.02 -2.48
CA GLY A 694 -34.60 -27.01 -1.65
C GLY A 694 -34.22 -25.72 -2.39
N ASP A 695 -33.62 -24.79 -1.67
CA ASP A 695 -33.14 -23.54 -2.23
C ASP A 695 -31.78 -23.73 -2.93
N ALA A 696 -31.57 -23.10 -4.08
CA ALA A 696 -30.31 -23.16 -4.82
C ALA A 696 -29.56 -21.83 -4.81
N MET A 697 -30.26 -20.71 -4.72
CA MET A 697 -29.68 -19.37 -4.82
C MET A 697 -30.30 -18.41 -3.81
N SER A 698 -29.52 -17.48 -3.32
CA SER A 698 -29.96 -16.27 -2.61
C SER A 698 -29.69 -15.06 -3.51
N PHE A 699 -30.72 -14.22 -3.72
CA PHE A 699 -30.62 -13.01 -4.50
C PHE A 699 -31.14 -11.83 -3.68
N GLY A 700 -30.38 -10.72 -3.63
CA GLY A 700 -30.77 -9.61 -2.77
C GLY A 700 -30.01 -8.32 -3.01
N ASN A 701 -30.41 -7.30 -2.24
CA ASN A 701 -29.83 -5.99 -2.18
C ASN A 701 -29.17 -5.76 -0.80
N TYR A 702 -27.90 -5.41 -0.76
CA TYR A 702 -27.13 -5.20 0.47
C TYR A 702 -26.60 -3.75 0.54
N PRO A 703 -26.50 -3.08 1.71
CA PRO A 703 -26.77 -3.62 3.07
C PRO A 703 -28.25 -3.60 3.47
N ALA A 704 -29.11 -2.88 2.75
CA ALA A 704 -30.52 -2.74 3.07
C ALA A 704 -31.38 -2.84 1.82
N GLY A 705 -32.37 -3.69 1.83
CA GLY A 705 -33.29 -3.88 0.70
C GLY A 705 -33.88 -5.28 0.68
N PRO A 706 -34.71 -5.59 -0.32
CA PRO A 706 -35.28 -6.91 -0.46
C PRO A 706 -34.19 -7.97 -0.70
N SER A 707 -34.43 -9.15 -0.17
CA SER A 707 -33.67 -10.35 -0.48
C SER A 707 -34.59 -11.55 -0.49
N ARG A 708 -34.28 -12.55 -1.31
CA ARG A 708 -35.04 -13.79 -1.37
C ARG A 708 -34.16 -15.00 -1.65
N LYS A 709 -34.61 -16.15 -1.20
CA LYS A 709 -34.12 -17.44 -1.64
C LYS A 709 -34.91 -17.91 -2.87
N VAL A 710 -34.23 -18.59 -3.77
CA VAL A 710 -34.79 -19.11 -5.03
C VAL A 710 -34.65 -20.63 -5.00
N ALA A 711 -35.77 -21.30 -5.14
CA ALA A 711 -35.79 -22.75 -5.10
C ALA A 711 -35.14 -23.38 -6.34
N ALA A 712 -34.50 -24.53 -6.18
CA ALA A 712 -33.92 -25.27 -7.28
C ALA A 712 -34.97 -25.58 -8.38
N ALA A 713 -36.22 -25.85 -7.97
CA ALA A 713 -37.31 -26.08 -8.91
C ALA A 713 -37.64 -24.87 -9.82
N ASP A 714 -37.36 -23.65 -9.37
CA ASP A 714 -37.56 -22.42 -10.15
C ASP A 714 -36.40 -22.15 -11.12
N LEU A 715 -35.24 -22.81 -10.92
CA LEU A 715 -34.03 -22.59 -11.71
C LEU A 715 -33.66 -23.78 -12.61
N VAL A 716 -34.16 -24.97 -12.32
CA VAL A 716 -33.79 -26.18 -13.09
C VAL A 716 -34.23 -26.08 -14.56
N GLY A 717 -33.31 -26.43 -15.45
CA GLY A 717 -33.53 -26.47 -16.90
C GLY A 717 -32.32 -25.99 -17.70
N SER A 718 -32.43 -26.12 -19.01
CA SER A 718 -31.40 -25.72 -19.97
C SER A 718 -31.41 -24.23 -20.30
N GLU A 719 -32.45 -23.49 -19.92
CA GLU A 719 -32.62 -22.07 -20.26
C GLU A 719 -32.55 -21.18 -19.04
N TYR A 720 -32.01 -19.97 -19.21
CA TYR A 720 -32.01 -18.92 -18.17
C TYR A 720 -33.43 -18.41 -17.93
N ARG A 721 -33.80 -18.31 -16.69
CA ARG A 721 -35.10 -17.78 -16.24
C ARG A 721 -34.92 -16.40 -15.65
N LEU A 722 -35.89 -15.52 -15.89
CA LEU A 722 -35.93 -14.19 -15.31
C LEU A 722 -36.46 -14.26 -13.85
N ILE A 723 -35.59 -14.05 -12.88
CA ILE A 723 -35.87 -14.19 -11.46
C ILE A 723 -36.09 -12.80 -10.87
N PRO A 724 -37.32 -12.48 -10.40
CA PRO A 724 -37.61 -11.19 -9.81
C PRO A 724 -37.05 -11.06 -8.38
N LEU A 725 -36.42 -9.94 -8.07
CA LEU A 725 -36.15 -9.51 -6.70
C LEU A 725 -37.32 -8.67 -6.16
N GLY A 726 -38.00 -7.94 -7.01
CA GLY A 726 -39.03 -6.97 -6.70
C GLY A 726 -38.55 -5.52 -6.88
N ILE A 727 -39.36 -4.58 -6.40
CA ILE A 727 -39.02 -3.16 -6.47
C ILE A 727 -37.95 -2.85 -5.41
N SER A 728 -36.86 -2.24 -5.87
CA SER A 728 -35.73 -1.82 -5.02
C SER A 728 -35.42 -0.36 -5.24
N GLU A 729 -35.19 0.36 -4.14
CA GLU A 729 -34.56 1.69 -4.14
C GLU A 729 -33.06 1.49 -4.14
N LEU A 730 -32.42 1.70 -5.28
CA LEU A 730 -30.99 1.52 -5.47
C LEU A 730 -30.26 2.83 -5.21
N ASN A 731 -29.11 2.77 -4.53
CA ASN A 731 -28.24 3.92 -4.32
C ASN A 731 -26.76 3.50 -4.36
N LYS A 732 -25.85 4.47 -4.27
CA LYS A 732 -24.39 4.25 -4.43
C LYS A 732 -23.76 3.37 -3.35
N ALA A 733 -24.39 3.25 -2.17
CA ALA A 733 -23.88 2.46 -1.04
C ALA A 733 -24.37 1.01 -1.10
N MET A 734 -25.12 0.65 -2.13
CA MET A 734 -25.73 -0.68 -2.28
C MET A 734 -25.12 -1.46 -3.42
N TYR A 735 -25.16 -2.77 -3.28
CA TYR A 735 -24.91 -3.70 -4.38
C TYR A 735 -25.99 -4.78 -4.41
N LEU A 736 -26.28 -5.27 -5.59
CA LEU A 736 -27.10 -6.47 -5.76
C LEU A 736 -26.20 -7.69 -5.76
N TYR A 737 -26.60 -8.73 -5.07
CA TYR A 737 -25.82 -9.97 -4.98
C TYR A 737 -26.63 -11.19 -5.39
N ALA A 738 -25.94 -12.19 -5.93
CA ALA A 738 -26.45 -13.52 -6.14
C ALA A 738 -25.43 -14.54 -5.61
N ALA A 739 -25.83 -15.33 -4.63
CA ALA A 739 -24.99 -16.29 -3.95
C ALA A 739 -25.57 -17.70 -4.07
N PRO A 740 -24.74 -18.75 -4.23
CA PRO A 740 -25.20 -20.12 -4.14
C PRO A 740 -25.66 -20.43 -2.72
N VAL A 741 -26.64 -21.28 -2.58
CA VAL A 741 -27.06 -21.89 -1.32
C VAL A 741 -26.55 -23.33 -1.29
N ILE A 742 -26.02 -23.76 -0.15
CA ILE A 742 -25.57 -25.16 0.01
C ILE A 742 -26.76 -26.07 -0.23
N ASN A 743 -26.65 -26.93 -1.25
CA ASN A 743 -27.70 -27.84 -1.67
C ASN A 743 -27.12 -29.13 -2.26
N ASP A 744 -27.42 -30.24 -1.59
CA ASP A 744 -26.87 -31.54 -2.00
C ASP A 744 -27.41 -32.07 -3.34
N ASN A 745 -28.52 -31.52 -3.84
CA ASN A 745 -29.15 -31.89 -5.10
C ASN A 745 -28.66 -31.04 -6.29
N VAL A 746 -28.14 -29.85 -6.04
CA VAL A 746 -27.71 -28.90 -7.08
C VAL A 746 -26.19 -28.99 -7.25
N GLU A 747 -25.74 -29.16 -8.48
CA GLU A 747 -24.32 -29.14 -8.81
C GLU A 747 -23.79 -27.71 -8.82
N ARG A 748 -24.47 -26.83 -9.58
CA ARG A 748 -24.11 -25.41 -9.70
C ARG A 748 -25.30 -24.56 -10.12
N ILE A 749 -25.23 -23.28 -9.77
CA ILE A 749 -26.06 -22.24 -10.37
C ILE A 749 -25.29 -21.50 -11.46
N TRP A 750 -26.03 -20.96 -12.43
CA TRP A 750 -25.50 -20.13 -13.50
C TRP A 750 -26.21 -18.79 -13.49
N ILE A 751 -25.45 -17.71 -13.69
CA ILE A 751 -25.96 -16.34 -13.77
C ILE A 751 -25.42 -15.70 -15.04
N ASP A 752 -26.28 -15.01 -15.77
CA ASP A 752 -25.98 -14.38 -17.04
C ASP A 752 -26.15 -12.85 -16.95
N ARG A 753 -27.36 -12.33 -16.70
CA ARG A 753 -27.64 -10.89 -16.78
C ARG A 753 -28.39 -10.34 -15.57
N LEU A 754 -28.06 -9.10 -15.21
CA LEU A 754 -28.88 -8.25 -14.36
C LEU A 754 -29.79 -7.40 -15.25
N ILE A 755 -31.09 -7.38 -14.94
CA ILE A 755 -32.11 -6.59 -15.67
C ILE A 755 -32.81 -5.66 -14.70
N LEU A 756 -32.91 -4.38 -15.07
CA LEU A 756 -33.68 -3.37 -14.37
C LEU A 756 -34.81 -2.87 -15.25
N LEU A 757 -35.99 -2.74 -14.70
CA LEU A 757 -37.16 -2.16 -15.37
C LEU A 757 -37.66 -0.94 -14.61
N ARG A 758 -38.13 0.08 -15.31
CA ARG A 758 -38.83 1.18 -14.64
C ARG A 758 -40.18 0.67 -14.13
N PRO A 759 -40.55 0.92 -12.85
CA PRO A 759 -41.85 0.49 -12.32
C PRO A 759 -43.03 1.14 -13.07
N ASP A 760 -44.09 0.38 -13.27
CA ASP A 760 -45.30 0.84 -14.04
C ASP A 760 -45.98 2.06 -13.42
N ASP A 761 -45.91 2.24 -12.08
CA ASP A 761 -46.49 3.37 -11.37
C ASP A 761 -45.80 4.72 -11.65
N GLU A 762 -44.58 4.71 -12.21
CA GLU A 762 -43.83 5.92 -12.60
C GLU A 762 -44.08 6.33 -14.09
N LEU A 763 -44.45 5.41 -14.94
CA LEU A 763 -44.82 5.72 -16.33
C LEU A 763 -45.99 6.69 -16.41
N GLY A 764 -46.96 6.58 -15.52
CA GLY A 764 -48.11 7.53 -15.43
C GLY A 764 -47.74 8.94 -14.98
N ARG A 765 -46.74 9.12 -14.18
CA ARG A 765 -46.26 10.45 -13.67
C ARG A 765 -45.39 11.18 -14.69
N ALA A 766 -44.56 10.46 -15.43
CA ALA A 766 -43.71 11.05 -16.48
C ALA A 766 -44.53 11.59 -17.67
N MET A 767 -45.68 10.99 -17.98
CA MET A 767 -46.61 11.50 -19.01
C MET A 767 -47.39 12.73 -18.55
N GLN A 768 -47.68 12.88 -17.24
CA GLN A 768 -48.36 14.08 -16.69
C GLN A 768 -47.45 15.31 -16.59
N ILE A 769 -46.14 15.16 -16.57
CA ILE A 769 -45.18 16.27 -16.53
C ILE A 769 -44.84 16.78 -17.96
N ARG A 770 -45.18 16.03 -19.01
CA ARG A 770 -45.01 16.46 -20.41
C ARG A 770 -46.27 17.01 -21.07
N GLN A 771 -47.39 17.09 -20.35
CA GLN A 771 -48.58 17.89 -20.70
C GLN A 771 -48.61 19.20 -19.88
#